data_d9eb6e5ff42fbd46a59d781a1496ae85
#
_entry.id   d9eb6e5ff42fbd46a59d781a1496ae85
#
_cell.length_a   1.000
_cell.length_b   1.000
_cell.length_c   1.000
_cell.angle_alpha   90.00
_cell.angle_beta   90.00
_cell.angle_gamma   90.00
#
_symmetry.space_group_name_H-M   'P 1'
#
loop_
_entity.id
_entity.type
_entity.pdbx_description
1 polymer ?
#
loop_
_entity_poly.entity_id
_entity_poly.type
_entity_poly.pdbx_seq_one_letter_code
_entity_poly.pdbx_strand_id
1 'polypeptide(L)'
;MIKRIFALCLSLLAAGVSAQECIPLDSRSGHIRWEVRPSEGDALPAVPAIVPGCVFASYVAAGVEADPNFGDNAYRTDKSRYDRNFRYTGLFPTPPVGEGRTLWLRFEGVNRKGTVRLNGHQLGHLDGFMQPGDYDITRLVAPDGENRLEVEVEWVGYPVPNFRSPTYISSAGWDWMPYAPGLLSGITDDVYLSLSGDVRLVEPWVRTKVPDREHAKVELLTDVENRSDKACEGVLRGEIRPGGIAFSHPVRLEAGERRTIRLTEREVPGLAVEHPQLWWPNGMGDPALYTCCLAFETDGRQSDARTVTFGIREYGYEWHDGIFRLKINGEPVYVKGGNWGMSEWLLRCRGEEYDTRVALHRHMHFNMIRNWIGSTTDEEFYDACDRHGIMVWDDFWLNSHPNLPHDLGAFQQNAVEKIKRLRNHPSIAVWCGDNEGVPQAPLDDWLRGDVAHYDGGDRLYQSISNAQGLSGSGPWANFHPGWYFAAYPMPYGYKGRPAWGFRTEIGTAVFTTFESFRKFMPEESWWPRNDMWDKHFFGKSAANAAPDKYFETVAENYGEADGIEDFCRKAQLLNLEVNKAMYEGWQHHMWDDATGIMTWMSQPAYPSLVWQTYDYYLDPTGAYWGIRKACEPVHIQWSHADNSVKAVNTTREPLEATATARVYDLDGRLLPQFTQQLRVSLAANTARSLFDLNFSEGNLARNRPVKASSSSPDGAGAGALTDGNDSSRWASEYNDDQWIEVDLGERRAFTEVVLRWEDAHAAAYKLQLSDDGRTWRDVYETQDAQGGEQTIPLPLQQARYVRMLGLRRATQWGYSLYEMEVYRRDAKAPKLSPVHFIRLELTDRDGRLLSDNFYWRATRRGDYTALNTLAPAKLQVRSQLTAAGGRKVIRTTVRNVGRSVAFAVHVQPYRRSDGERILPYVADDNYFTLLQGESRQIDFEFDASLLPDDRYTVRAEAYNR
;
A
#
# COMPACT_ATOMS: atom_id res chain seq x y z
N MET A 1 -5.48 -0.65 25.44
CA MET A 1 -4.40 -1.62 25.20
C MET A 1 -3.50 -1.77 26.41
N ILE A 2 -2.99 -0.70 27.03
CA ILE A 2 -2.25 -0.76 28.30
C ILE A 2 -2.98 -1.62 29.38
N LYS A 3 -4.32 -1.52 29.49
CA LYS A 3 -5.11 -2.41 30.38
C LYS A 3 -5.18 -3.87 29.92
N ARG A 4 -4.92 -4.21 28.65
CA ARG A 4 -4.88 -5.61 28.18
C ARG A 4 -3.47 -6.20 28.27
N ILE A 5 -2.43 -5.41 28.13
CA ILE A 5 -1.05 -5.82 28.47
C ILE A 5 -0.97 -6.07 29.98
N PHE A 6 -1.56 -5.20 30.82
CA PHE A 6 -1.71 -5.46 32.26
C PHE A 6 -2.63 -6.65 32.56
N ALA A 7 -3.67 -6.92 31.74
CA ALA A 7 -4.52 -8.10 31.94
C ALA A 7 -3.84 -9.40 31.46
N LEU A 8 -2.93 -9.33 30.47
CA LEU A 8 -2.07 -10.47 30.12
C LEU A 8 -1.01 -10.71 31.20
N CYS A 9 -0.50 -9.67 31.84
CA CYS A 9 0.42 -9.79 32.97
C CYS A 9 -0.23 -10.39 34.24
N LEU A 10 -1.54 -10.20 34.44
CA LEU A 10 -2.23 -10.80 35.62
C LEU A 10 -2.48 -12.32 35.49
N SER A 11 -2.40 -12.91 34.27
CA SER A 11 -2.41 -14.38 34.11
C SER A 11 -1.04 -15.05 34.28
N LEU A 12 0.03 -14.25 34.42
CA LEU A 12 1.41 -14.71 34.65
C LEU A 12 1.67 -15.21 36.09
N LEU A 13 0.76 -14.99 37.02
CA LEU A 13 0.89 -15.39 38.44
C LEU A 13 0.92 -16.91 38.69
N ALA A 14 0.63 -17.74 37.66
CA ALA A 14 0.63 -19.20 37.84
C ALA A 14 2.01 -19.88 37.59
N ALA A 15 2.99 -19.15 37.01
CA ALA A 15 4.31 -19.73 36.68
C ALA A 15 5.50 -19.04 37.35
N GLY A 16 5.30 -18.07 38.23
CA GLY A 16 6.37 -17.41 38.97
C GLY A 16 7.26 -16.44 38.19
N VAL A 17 7.00 -16.18 36.91
CA VAL A 17 7.73 -15.19 36.12
C VAL A 17 6.92 -13.89 36.03
N SER A 18 7.41 -12.81 36.66
CA SER A 18 6.81 -11.49 36.47
C SER A 18 7.49 -10.77 35.28
N ALA A 19 6.74 -9.98 34.52
CA ALA A 19 7.31 -9.16 33.49
C ALA A 19 8.31 -8.14 34.05
N GLN A 20 9.21 -7.64 33.21
CA GLN A 20 10.09 -6.53 33.58
C GLN A 20 9.24 -5.31 33.94
N GLU A 21 9.57 -4.69 35.09
CA GLU A 21 8.98 -3.40 35.47
C GLU A 21 9.58 -2.28 34.59
N CYS A 22 8.77 -1.73 33.67
CA CYS A 22 9.12 -0.57 32.88
C CYS A 22 8.22 0.61 33.25
N ILE A 23 8.81 1.78 33.50
CA ILE A 23 8.10 3.02 33.78
C ILE A 23 8.33 3.96 32.61
N PRO A 24 7.31 4.17 31.75
CA PRO A 24 7.47 5.04 30.58
C PRO A 24 7.68 6.49 31.01
N LEU A 25 8.63 7.15 30.36
CA LEU A 25 8.93 8.57 30.52
C LEU A 25 8.49 9.36 29.28
N ASP A 26 7.39 8.92 28.66
CA ASP A 26 6.76 9.64 27.56
C ASP A 26 5.89 10.81 28.07
N SER A 27 5.55 11.75 27.22
CA SER A 27 4.75 12.93 27.59
C SER A 27 3.27 12.61 27.90
N ARG A 28 2.80 11.38 27.71
CA ARG A 28 1.42 10.93 27.98
C ARG A 28 1.30 10.11 29.25
N SER A 29 2.41 9.56 29.77
CA SER A 29 2.41 8.65 30.92
C SER A 29 2.07 9.34 32.25
N GLY A 30 2.29 10.64 32.33
CA GLY A 30 2.19 11.38 33.59
C GLY A 30 3.34 11.16 34.58
N HIS A 31 4.32 10.32 34.25
CA HIS A 31 5.48 10.04 35.11
C HIS A 31 6.57 11.10 34.99
N ILE A 32 6.55 11.92 33.93
CA ILE A 32 7.52 12.96 33.63
C ILE A 32 6.84 14.18 33.03
N ARG A 33 7.40 15.35 33.28
CA ARG A 33 6.96 16.60 32.62
C ARG A 33 8.09 17.10 31.73
N TRP A 34 7.87 17.06 30.42
CA TRP A 34 8.81 17.49 29.43
C TRP A 34 8.58 18.93 28.95
N GLU A 35 9.66 19.69 28.81
CA GLU A 35 9.73 21.01 28.20
C GLU A 35 10.84 21.02 27.14
N VAL A 36 10.63 21.74 26.03
CA VAL A 36 11.64 21.95 25.01
C VAL A 36 11.81 23.44 24.71
N ARG A 37 13.07 23.87 24.50
CA ARG A 37 13.45 25.22 24.11
C ARG A 37 14.74 25.21 23.29
N PRO A 38 15.06 26.32 22.55
CA PRO A 38 16.37 26.48 21.99
C PRO A 38 17.45 26.39 23.07
N SER A 39 18.59 25.78 22.74
CA SER A 39 19.72 25.70 23.67
C SER A 39 20.36 27.07 23.91
N GLU A 40 20.31 27.94 22.90
CA GLU A 40 20.85 29.30 22.94
C GLU A 40 19.88 30.33 22.32
N GLY A 41 19.82 31.52 22.87
CA GLY A 41 18.99 32.64 22.41
C GLY A 41 17.51 32.50 22.74
N ASP A 42 16.72 33.53 22.45
CA ASP A 42 15.30 33.67 22.80
C ASP A 42 14.40 33.65 21.55
N ALA A 43 14.83 33.04 20.47
CA ALA A 43 14.10 33.05 19.20
C ALA A 43 12.74 32.31 19.26
N LEU A 44 12.59 31.37 20.20
CA LEU A 44 11.39 30.58 20.48
C LEU A 44 11.19 30.45 21.98
N PRO A 45 9.95 30.49 22.50
CA PRO A 45 9.68 30.27 23.92
C PRO A 45 9.92 28.82 24.33
N ALA A 46 10.05 28.55 25.61
CA ALA A 46 9.94 27.21 26.16
C ALA A 46 8.49 26.75 26.06
N VAL A 47 8.27 25.50 25.61
CA VAL A 47 6.94 24.89 25.45
C VAL A 47 6.92 23.47 26.01
N PRO A 48 5.74 22.93 26.41
CA PRO A 48 5.60 21.51 26.70
C PRO A 48 6.05 20.67 25.50
N ALA A 49 6.90 19.69 25.73
CA ALA A 49 7.43 18.85 24.67
C ALA A 49 6.61 17.57 24.47
N ILE A 50 6.49 17.16 23.22
CA ILE A 50 5.98 15.84 22.83
C ILE A 50 7.17 14.89 22.79
N VAL A 51 7.13 13.85 23.61
CA VAL A 51 8.11 12.76 23.67
C VAL A 51 7.36 11.43 23.74
N PRO A 52 7.59 10.47 22.84
CA PRO A 52 8.37 10.60 21.60
C PRO A 52 7.77 11.62 20.61
N GLY A 53 8.64 12.31 19.85
CA GLY A 53 8.22 13.27 18.84
C GLY A 53 9.34 14.20 18.40
N CYS A 54 9.00 15.16 17.53
CA CYS A 54 9.96 16.16 17.08
C CYS A 54 9.71 17.53 17.73
N VAL A 55 10.75 18.36 17.69
CA VAL A 55 10.71 19.75 18.20
C VAL A 55 9.56 20.52 17.56
N PHE A 56 9.46 20.53 16.23
CA PHE A 56 8.46 21.32 15.51
C PHE A 56 7.02 20.93 15.90
N ALA A 57 6.74 19.62 16.04
CA ALA A 57 5.43 19.15 16.49
C ALA A 57 5.04 19.69 17.87
N SER A 58 6.01 19.86 18.77
CA SER A 58 5.78 20.45 20.11
C SER A 58 5.36 21.92 20.01
N TYR A 59 6.01 22.70 19.13
CA TYR A 59 5.65 24.13 18.90
C TYR A 59 4.30 24.29 18.20
N VAL A 60 3.95 23.39 17.28
CA VAL A 60 2.60 23.35 16.69
C VAL A 60 1.54 23.03 17.75
N ALA A 61 1.77 22.01 18.59
CA ALA A 61 0.84 21.64 19.65
C ALA A 61 0.67 22.74 20.71
N ALA A 62 1.72 23.53 20.96
CA ALA A 62 1.68 24.68 21.87
C ALA A 62 1.03 25.94 21.24
N GLY A 63 0.62 25.89 19.97
CA GLY A 63 0.01 27.02 19.25
C GLY A 63 0.98 28.18 18.94
N VAL A 64 2.29 27.94 19.00
CA VAL A 64 3.32 28.90 18.60
C VAL A 64 3.44 28.95 17.07
N GLU A 65 3.22 27.82 16.43
CA GLU A 65 3.15 27.70 14.97
C GLU A 65 1.70 27.35 14.56
N ALA A 66 1.30 27.84 13.39
CA ALA A 66 0.02 27.51 12.81
C ALA A 66 -0.04 26.02 12.39
N ASP A 67 -1.26 25.46 12.26
CA ASP A 67 -1.41 24.09 11.75
C ASP A 67 -0.75 23.98 10.36
N PRO A 68 0.35 23.23 10.23
CA PRO A 68 1.10 23.16 8.99
C PRO A 68 0.42 22.33 7.91
N ASN A 69 -0.67 21.62 8.25
CA ASN A 69 -1.47 20.84 7.31
C ASN A 69 -2.47 21.70 6.54
N PHE A 70 -2.75 22.93 6.97
CA PHE A 70 -3.73 23.80 6.34
C PHE A 70 -3.10 24.80 5.37
N GLY A 71 -3.58 24.80 4.14
CA GLY A 71 -3.14 25.75 3.11
C GLY A 71 -1.65 25.68 2.85
N ASP A 72 -0.98 26.81 2.85
CA ASP A 72 0.47 26.93 2.68
C ASP A 72 1.25 27.17 3.98
N ASN A 73 0.66 26.91 5.14
CA ASN A 73 1.29 27.18 6.44
C ASN A 73 2.65 26.48 6.60
N ALA A 74 2.80 25.22 6.12
CA ALA A 74 4.08 24.52 6.14
C ALA A 74 5.20 25.27 5.37
N TYR A 75 4.82 26.06 4.37
CA TYR A 75 5.74 26.84 3.53
C TYR A 75 5.99 28.26 4.07
N ARG A 76 5.06 28.79 4.88
CA ARG A 76 5.19 30.10 5.53
C ARG A 76 6.03 30.06 6.81
N THR A 77 6.15 28.89 7.42
CA THR A 77 6.96 28.70 8.63
C THR A 77 8.40 29.12 8.37
N ASP A 78 8.94 29.98 9.22
CA ASP A 78 10.37 30.33 9.22
C ASP A 78 11.22 29.19 9.76
N LYS A 79 11.69 28.34 8.84
CA LYS A 79 12.45 27.12 9.13
C LYS A 79 13.77 27.41 9.84
N SER A 80 14.37 28.60 9.64
CA SER A 80 15.64 28.98 10.25
C SER A 80 15.57 29.06 11.78
N ARG A 81 14.36 29.22 12.33
CA ARG A 81 14.10 29.14 13.78
C ARG A 81 14.37 27.78 14.37
N TYR A 82 14.34 26.75 13.54
CA TYR A 82 14.52 25.33 13.92
C TYR A 82 15.89 24.77 13.53
N ASP A 83 16.67 25.48 12.76
CA ASP A 83 18.03 25.10 12.33
C ASP A 83 19.07 25.42 13.43
N ARG A 84 18.87 24.82 14.62
CA ARG A 84 19.66 25.02 15.83
C ARG A 84 19.54 23.88 16.82
N ASN A 85 20.36 23.90 17.86
CA ASN A 85 20.26 22.95 18.95
C ASN A 85 19.04 23.24 19.84
N PHE A 86 18.40 22.18 20.34
CA PHE A 86 17.29 22.27 21.29
C PHE A 86 17.61 21.50 22.55
N ARG A 87 17.17 22.02 23.69
CA ARG A 87 17.27 21.37 24.97
C ARG A 87 15.90 20.94 25.44
N TYR A 88 15.77 19.61 25.65
CA TYR A 88 14.68 19.00 26.36
C TYR A 88 15.02 18.94 27.85
N THR A 89 14.06 19.27 28.71
CA THR A 89 14.18 19.12 30.16
C THR A 89 12.98 18.32 30.64
N GLY A 90 13.22 17.16 31.25
CA GLY A 90 12.22 16.30 31.87
C GLY A 90 12.38 16.30 33.38
N LEU A 91 11.28 16.49 34.11
CA LEU A 91 11.25 16.41 35.56
C LEU A 91 10.42 15.19 35.99
N PHE A 92 11.03 14.26 36.73
CA PHE A 92 10.38 13.04 37.20
C PHE A 92 10.79 12.67 38.64
N PRO A 93 9.89 12.07 39.42
CA PRO A 93 10.20 11.57 40.78
C PRO A 93 11.05 10.28 40.69
N THR A 94 11.90 10.07 41.68
CA THR A 94 12.63 8.80 41.83
C THR A 94 11.64 7.67 42.12
N PRO A 95 11.59 6.61 41.26
CA PRO A 95 10.75 5.45 41.57
C PRO A 95 11.34 4.67 42.73
N PRO A 96 10.56 3.84 43.46
CA PRO A 96 11.06 2.94 44.48
C PRO A 96 12.10 1.97 43.88
N VAL A 97 13.34 2.04 44.35
CA VAL A 97 14.40 1.11 43.98
C VAL A 97 14.65 0.18 45.17
N GLY A 98 14.34 -1.11 45.04
CA GLY A 98 14.57 -2.11 46.05
C GLY A 98 16.05 -2.36 46.33
N GLU A 99 16.38 -2.88 47.50
CA GLU A 99 17.76 -3.23 47.83
C GLU A 99 18.33 -4.29 46.84
N GLY A 100 19.55 -4.08 46.34
CA GLY A 100 20.20 -4.94 45.37
C GLY A 100 19.60 -4.82 43.94
N ARG A 101 18.84 -3.74 43.67
CA ARG A 101 18.32 -3.47 42.32
C ARG A 101 19.08 -2.31 41.67
N THR A 102 19.25 -2.40 40.39
CA THR A 102 19.80 -1.35 39.52
C THR A 102 18.68 -0.68 38.76
N LEU A 103 18.66 0.66 38.78
CA LEU A 103 17.74 1.50 38.03
C LEU A 103 18.38 1.90 36.71
N TRP A 104 17.76 1.55 35.62
CA TRP A 104 18.20 1.85 34.28
C TRP A 104 17.36 2.94 33.65
N LEU A 105 18.00 3.86 32.93
CA LEU A 105 17.37 4.81 32.03
C LEU A 105 17.67 4.38 30.61
N ARG A 106 16.62 4.12 29.84
CA ARG A 106 16.72 3.73 28.44
C ARG A 106 16.15 4.79 27.52
N PHE A 107 16.88 5.08 26.44
CA PHE A 107 16.44 5.79 25.24
C PHE A 107 16.48 4.82 24.07
N GLU A 108 15.42 4.77 23.26
CA GLU A 108 15.44 3.93 22.05
C GLU A 108 15.96 4.70 20.82
N GLY A 109 15.81 6.03 20.79
CA GLY A 109 16.40 6.87 19.75
C GLY A 109 16.22 8.38 19.92
N VAL A 110 17.18 9.13 19.41
CA VAL A 110 17.18 10.59 19.33
C VAL A 110 17.57 11.01 17.91
N ASN A 111 16.73 11.77 17.24
CA ASN A 111 17.05 12.26 15.90
C ASN A 111 17.62 13.67 16.00
N ARG A 112 18.87 13.91 15.66
CA ARG A 112 19.83 12.97 15.09
C ARG A 112 20.94 12.65 16.10
N LYS A 113 21.44 13.67 16.82
CA LYS A 113 22.46 13.53 17.85
C LYS A 113 21.93 14.06 19.16
N GLY A 114 22.25 13.41 20.25
CA GLY A 114 21.78 13.85 21.55
C GLY A 114 22.79 13.59 22.64
N THR A 115 23.04 14.60 23.48
CA THR A 115 23.81 14.46 24.72
C THR A 115 22.85 14.39 25.89
N VAL A 116 22.89 13.27 26.63
CA VAL A 116 22.00 12.98 27.76
C VAL A 116 22.69 13.30 29.07
N ARG A 117 22.00 14.06 29.97
CA ARG A 117 22.45 14.39 31.32
C ARG A 117 21.36 14.15 32.35
N LEU A 118 21.73 13.65 33.51
CA LEU A 118 20.83 13.47 34.66
C LEU A 118 21.42 14.20 35.86
N ASN A 119 20.65 15.10 36.49
CA ASN A 119 21.08 15.86 37.66
C ASN A 119 22.47 16.54 37.49
N GLY A 120 22.76 16.99 36.27
CA GLY A 120 24.05 17.63 35.90
C GLY A 120 25.15 16.64 35.48
N HIS A 121 24.99 15.33 35.67
CA HIS A 121 25.95 14.32 35.24
C HIS A 121 25.71 13.92 33.79
N GLN A 122 26.72 13.97 32.95
CA GLN A 122 26.60 13.47 31.57
C GLN A 122 26.60 11.92 31.59
N LEU A 123 25.55 11.34 31.00
CA LEU A 123 25.40 9.90 30.90
C LEU A 123 26.01 9.35 29.61
N GLY A 124 25.78 10.02 28.48
CA GLY A 124 26.30 9.58 27.20
C GLY A 124 25.92 10.52 26.05
N HIS A 125 26.30 10.06 24.86
CA HIS A 125 25.98 10.69 23.58
C HIS A 125 25.35 9.66 22.64
N LEU A 126 24.29 10.02 21.93
CA LEU A 126 23.58 9.21 20.94
C LEU A 126 23.83 9.79 19.56
N ASP A 127 24.09 8.96 18.57
CA ASP A 127 24.32 9.36 17.19
C ASP A 127 23.49 8.52 16.21
N GLY A 128 22.29 9.01 15.93
CA GLY A 128 21.32 8.38 15.06
C GLY A 128 20.05 7.93 15.78
N PHE A 129 18.95 7.90 15.06
CA PHE A 129 17.61 7.70 15.60
C PHE A 129 17.25 6.24 15.93
N MET A 130 18.15 5.29 15.61
CA MET A 130 18.06 3.90 16.02
C MET A 130 19.14 3.50 17.03
N GLN A 131 19.99 4.43 17.46
CA GLN A 131 21.01 4.12 18.46
C GLN A 131 20.42 4.25 19.87
N PRO A 132 20.37 3.16 20.64
CA PRO A 132 19.85 3.19 22.00
C PRO A 132 20.86 3.75 23.00
N GLY A 133 20.36 4.38 24.06
CA GLY A 133 21.11 4.72 25.27
C GLY A 133 20.63 3.91 26.45
N ASP A 134 21.52 3.25 27.17
CA ASP A 134 21.19 2.36 28.30
C ASP A 134 22.12 2.69 29.46
N TYR A 135 21.60 3.37 30.48
CA TYR A 135 22.40 4.00 31.54
C TYR A 135 22.00 3.51 32.91
N ASP A 136 22.99 3.04 33.70
CA ASP A 136 22.82 2.81 35.13
C ASP A 136 22.77 4.16 35.85
N ILE A 137 21.59 4.52 36.33
CA ILE A 137 21.37 5.78 37.07
C ILE A 137 21.13 5.63 38.53
N THR A 138 21.31 4.41 39.09
CA THR A 138 21.00 4.05 40.49
C THR A 138 21.60 5.03 41.50
N ARG A 139 22.83 5.47 41.28
CA ARG A 139 23.57 6.38 42.17
C ARG A 139 23.43 7.87 41.79
N LEU A 140 22.74 8.16 40.70
CA LEU A 140 22.62 9.51 40.16
C LEU A 140 21.26 10.15 40.42
N VAL A 141 20.26 9.33 40.80
CA VAL A 141 18.93 9.82 41.16
C VAL A 141 18.91 10.41 42.58
N ALA A 142 18.08 11.44 42.79
CA ALA A 142 17.82 12.03 44.09
C ALA A 142 17.02 11.06 44.97
N PRO A 143 17.46 10.65 46.17
CA PRO A 143 16.81 9.62 46.95
C PRO A 143 15.33 9.84 47.26
N ASP A 144 14.92 11.07 47.53
CA ASP A 144 13.54 11.46 47.88
C ASP A 144 13.10 12.72 47.11
N GLY A 145 13.60 12.89 45.87
CA GLY A 145 13.48 14.13 45.12
C GLY A 145 12.96 14.00 43.70
N GLU A 146 12.87 15.15 43.06
CA GLU A 146 12.63 15.27 41.65
C GLU A 146 13.96 15.25 40.91
N ASN A 147 14.04 14.42 39.86
CA ASN A 147 15.22 14.34 38.99
C ASN A 147 15.05 15.25 37.79
N ARG A 148 16.14 15.84 37.34
CA ARG A 148 16.23 16.66 36.15
C ARG A 148 16.98 15.92 35.06
N LEU A 149 16.25 15.42 34.07
CA LEU A 149 16.78 14.81 32.86
C LEU A 149 16.88 15.85 31.76
N GLU A 150 18.07 16.02 31.21
CA GLU A 150 18.30 16.96 30.11
C GLU A 150 18.85 16.25 28.90
N VAL A 151 18.28 16.56 27.73
CA VAL A 151 18.75 16.06 26.44
C VAL A 151 18.99 17.24 25.54
N GLU A 152 20.26 17.44 25.19
CA GLU A 152 20.69 18.45 24.20
C GLU A 152 20.61 17.78 22.83
N VAL A 153 19.62 18.14 22.01
CA VAL A 153 19.48 17.65 20.64
C VAL A 153 20.23 18.58 19.71
N GLU A 154 21.20 18.03 18.98
CA GLU A 154 22.11 18.80 18.16
C GLU A 154 21.60 18.97 16.73
N TRP A 155 21.67 20.18 16.22
CA TRP A 155 21.46 20.48 14.81
C TRP A 155 22.71 20.10 14.01
N VAL A 156 22.54 19.21 13.04
CA VAL A 156 23.65 18.73 12.22
C VAL A 156 23.70 19.30 10.80
N GLY A 157 22.76 20.21 10.49
CA GLY A 157 22.80 21.03 9.28
C GLY A 157 22.57 20.29 7.95
N TYR A 158 22.60 21.06 6.89
CA TYR A 158 22.63 20.57 5.51
C TYR A 158 24.03 20.09 5.10
N PRO A 159 24.17 19.27 4.07
CA PRO A 159 23.16 18.79 3.14
C PRO A 159 22.38 17.55 3.64
N VAL A 160 21.54 17.02 2.75
CA VAL A 160 20.55 15.93 2.99
C VAL A 160 20.97 14.95 4.09
N PRO A 161 20.05 14.57 4.98
CA PRO A 161 20.32 13.79 6.19
C PRO A 161 21.14 12.53 6.04
N ASN A 162 20.94 11.74 4.98
CA ASN A 162 21.65 10.47 4.75
C ASN A 162 23.16 10.60 4.54
N PHE A 163 23.68 11.82 4.33
CA PHE A 163 25.11 12.05 4.19
C PHE A 163 25.86 12.27 5.53
N ARG A 164 25.13 12.37 6.64
CA ARG A 164 25.75 12.69 7.92
C ARG A 164 25.59 11.62 8.98
N SER A 165 24.38 11.16 9.21
CA SER A 165 24.09 10.05 10.11
C SER A 165 22.72 9.48 9.79
N PRO A 166 22.38 8.27 10.29
CA PRO A 166 21.05 7.70 10.12
C PRO A 166 19.98 8.62 10.67
N THR A 167 18.99 8.93 9.85
CA THR A 167 17.90 9.84 10.16
C THR A 167 16.74 9.64 9.18
N TYR A 168 15.66 10.37 9.41
CA TYR A 168 14.51 10.40 8.50
C TYR A 168 14.85 11.16 7.21
N ILE A 169 15.22 10.46 6.15
CA ILE A 169 15.61 11.06 4.87
C ILE A 169 14.49 11.93 4.31
N SER A 170 13.25 11.44 4.35
CA SER A 170 12.07 12.16 3.87
C SER A 170 11.81 13.48 4.61
N SER A 171 12.42 13.70 5.78
CA SER A 171 12.31 14.97 6.51
C SER A 171 12.75 16.21 5.73
N ALA A 172 13.59 16.04 4.71
CA ALA A 172 14.00 17.11 3.80
C ALA A 172 12.94 17.48 2.74
N GLY A 173 11.77 16.85 2.80
CA GLY A 173 10.70 16.98 1.82
C GLY A 173 10.83 15.98 0.68
N TRP A 174 9.70 15.68 0.07
CA TRP A 174 9.60 14.77 -1.10
C TRP A 174 8.43 15.22 -1.98
N ASP A 175 8.08 14.43 -2.98
CA ASP A 175 6.97 14.77 -3.88
C ASP A 175 5.56 14.43 -3.31
N TRP A 176 5.46 14.24 -1.99
CA TRP A 176 4.19 14.06 -1.26
C TRP A 176 4.19 14.70 0.14
N MET A 177 5.29 15.25 0.61
CA MET A 177 5.35 15.93 1.90
C MET A 177 6.33 17.09 1.89
N PRO A 178 6.02 18.19 2.60
CA PRO A 178 6.90 19.34 2.66
C PRO A 178 8.15 19.05 3.51
N TYR A 179 9.12 19.91 3.40
CA TYR A 179 10.26 19.96 4.30
C TYR A 179 9.81 20.12 5.75
N ALA A 180 10.25 19.24 6.63
CA ALA A 180 9.98 19.32 8.06
C ALA A 180 10.97 20.27 8.76
N PRO A 181 10.52 21.37 9.40
CA PRO A 181 11.40 22.29 10.10
C PRO A 181 12.28 21.56 11.13
N GLY A 182 13.58 21.87 11.15
CA GLY A 182 14.56 21.18 11.99
C GLY A 182 14.83 19.73 11.63
N LEU A 183 14.37 19.24 10.42
CA LEU A 183 14.58 17.88 9.95
C LEU A 183 14.13 16.81 10.96
N LEU A 184 12.98 17.03 11.63
CA LEU A 184 12.42 16.15 12.66
C LEU A 184 13.36 15.92 13.85
N SER A 185 14.26 16.87 14.16
CA SER A 185 15.09 16.76 15.36
C SER A 185 14.24 16.65 16.62
N GLY A 186 14.65 15.77 17.55
CA GLY A 186 13.88 15.52 18.78
C GLY A 186 14.23 14.19 19.44
N ILE A 187 13.56 13.93 20.56
CA ILE A 187 13.52 12.60 21.19
C ILE A 187 12.42 11.83 20.46
N THR A 188 12.80 11.11 19.41
CA THR A 188 11.87 10.56 18.43
C THR A 188 11.38 9.16 18.74
N ASP A 189 11.94 8.52 19.77
CA ASP A 189 11.58 7.19 20.19
C ASP A 189 11.38 7.08 21.71
N ASP A 190 11.02 5.92 22.21
CA ASP A 190 10.63 5.72 23.58
C ASP A 190 11.74 6.00 24.59
N VAL A 191 11.34 6.56 25.72
CA VAL A 191 12.19 6.76 26.91
C VAL A 191 11.51 6.11 28.10
N TYR A 192 12.24 5.30 28.85
CA TYR A 192 11.67 4.62 30.02
C TYR A 192 12.72 4.27 31.07
N LEU A 193 12.24 4.03 32.29
CA LEU A 193 13.01 3.45 33.37
C LEU A 193 12.71 1.94 33.46
N SER A 194 13.73 1.17 33.84
CA SER A 194 13.56 -0.25 34.17
C SER A 194 14.42 -0.69 35.33
N LEU A 195 14.05 -1.78 35.98
CA LEU A 195 14.74 -2.32 37.12
C LEU A 195 15.28 -3.73 36.83
N SER A 196 16.53 -3.97 37.20
CA SER A 196 17.10 -5.31 37.20
C SER A 196 17.85 -5.61 38.51
N GLY A 197 18.14 -6.87 38.80
CA GLY A 197 19.14 -7.28 39.78
C GLY A 197 20.54 -7.25 39.18
N ASP A 198 21.45 -8.02 39.79
CA ASP A 198 22.85 -8.11 39.39
C ASP A 198 23.04 -8.76 38.00
N VAL A 199 22.10 -9.59 37.57
CA VAL A 199 22.15 -10.27 36.28
C VAL A 199 21.05 -9.75 35.40
N ARG A 200 21.39 -9.34 34.16
CA ARG A 200 20.50 -8.86 33.12
C ARG A 200 20.33 -9.86 31.96
N LEU A 201 19.19 -9.85 31.37
CA LEU A 201 18.89 -10.47 30.06
C LEU A 201 18.96 -9.39 28.99
N VAL A 202 19.76 -9.62 27.96
CA VAL A 202 20.00 -8.65 26.90
C VAL A 202 19.68 -9.26 25.53
N GLU A 203 18.96 -8.53 24.70
CA GLU A 203 18.68 -8.86 23.30
C GLU A 203 18.15 -10.29 23.06
N PRO A 204 17.09 -10.75 23.78
CA PRO A 204 16.55 -12.08 23.52
C PRO A 204 16.08 -12.21 22.09
N TRP A 205 16.40 -13.33 21.45
CA TRP A 205 16.13 -13.59 20.06
C TRP A 205 15.58 -15.00 19.86
N VAL A 206 14.42 -15.08 19.21
CA VAL A 206 13.76 -16.36 18.91
C VAL A 206 13.81 -16.60 17.40
N ARG A 207 14.48 -17.66 16.99
CA ARG A 207 14.56 -18.11 15.61
C ARG A 207 13.67 -19.31 15.37
N THR A 208 13.13 -19.43 14.16
CA THR A 208 12.25 -20.54 13.81
C THR A 208 12.64 -21.15 12.47
N LYS A 209 12.50 -22.47 12.36
CA LYS A 209 12.58 -23.24 11.12
C LYS A 209 11.35 -24.10 10.98
N VAL A 210 10.83 -24.21 9.74
CA VAL A 210 9.60 -24.95 9.42
C VAL A 210 9.94 -25.98 8.34
N PRO A 211 10.46 -27.16 8.71
CA PRO A 211 10.77 -28.23 7.77
C PRO A 211 9.54 -28.67 6.97
N ASP A 212 8.39 -28.67 7.62
CA ASP A 212 7.08 -28.94 7.03
C ASP A 212 5.98 -28.33 7.91
N ARG A 213 4.70 -28.48 7.52
CA ARG A 213 3.57 -27.86 8.25
C ARG A 213 3.26 -28.50 9.61
N GLU A 214 3.73 -29.72 9.83
CA GLU A 214 3.48 -30.48 11.05
C GLU A 214 4.61 -30.31 12.09
N HIS A 215 5.76 -29.80 11.69
CA HIS A 215 6.94 -29.70 12.53
C HIS A 215 7.61 -28.32 12.42
N ALA A 216 8.01 -27.79 13.56
CA ALA A 216 8.85 -26.61 13.63
C ALA A 216 9.99 -26.78 14.64
N LYS A 217 11.07 -26.05 14.44
CA LYS A 217 12.16 -25.93 15.40
C LYS A 217 12.26 -24.49 15.85
N VAL A 218 12.32 -24.32 17.16
CA VAL A 218 12.52 -23.03 17.80
C VAL A 218 13.93 -23.01 18.41
N GLU A 219 14.64 -21.94 18.18
CA GLU A 219 15.95 -21.67 18.77
C GLU A 219 15.87 -20.36 19.56
N LEU A 220 16.30 -20.37 20.79
CA LEU A 220 16.33 -19.20 21.67
C LEU A 220 17.78 -18.80 21.94
N LEU A 221 18.08 -17.51 21.74
CA LEU A 221 19.34 -16.89 22.10
C LEU A 221 19.06 -15.70 23.03
N THR A 222 19.88 -15.52 24.06
CA THR A 222 19.90 -14.32 24.88
C THR A 222 21.25 -14.13 25.51
N ASP A 223 21.72 -12.90 25.60
CA ASP A 223 22.89 -12.61 26.41
C ASP A 223 22.45 -12.49 27.85
N VAL A 224 23.23 -13.13 28.74
CA VAL A 224 23.12 -13.04 30.20
C VAL A 224 24.36 -12.31 30.70
N GLU A 225 24.16 -11.19 31.38
CA GLU A 225 25.22 -10.29 31.80
C GLU A 225 25.23 -10.17 33.33
N ASN A 226 26.30 -10.66 34.00
CA ASN A 226 26.54 -10.45 35.42
C ASN A 226 27.22 -9.11 35.65
N ARG A 227 26.52 -8.15 36.22
CA ARG A 227 27.01 -6.79 36.51
C ARG A 227 27.69 -6.66 37.87
N SER A 228 27.67 -7.71 38.67
CA SER A 228 28.29 -7.68 39.99
C SER A 228 29.80 -7.97 39.93
N ASP A 229 30.49 -7.68 41.05
CA ASP A 229 31.91 -7.95 41.25
C ASP A 229 32.18 -9.40 41.73
N LYS A 230 31.19 -10.27 41.71
CA LYS A 230 31.24 -11.66 42.21
C LYS A 230 30.70 -12.62 41.16
N ALA A 231 31.19 -13.85 41.19
CA ALA A 231 30.58 -14.93 40.44
C ALA A 231 29.16 -15.20 40.95
N CYS A 232 28.28 -15.51 40.01
CA CYS A 232 26.86 -15.74 40.26
C CYS A 232 26.42 -17.09 39.68
N GLU A 233 25.66 -17.86 40.46
CA GLU A 233 24.96 -19.05 39.99
C GLU A 233 23.46 -18.72 39.93
N GLY A 234 22.80 -19.10 38.88
CA GLY A 234 21.39 -18.83 38.67
C GLY A 234 20.74 -19.77 37.68
N VAL A 235 19.51 -19.50 37.39
CA VAL A 235 18.68 -20.29 36.46
C VAL A 235 18.00 -19.38 35.46
N LEU A 236 18.22 -19.63 34.17
CA LEU A 236 17.40 -19.06 33.12
C LEU A 236 16.14 -19.91 32.98
N ARG A 237 14.98 -19.32 33.33
CA ARG A 237 13.66 -19.93 33.14
C ARG A 237 12.99 -19.32 31.92
N GLY A 238 12.20 -20.12 31.23
CA GLY A 238 11.40 -19.64 30.14
C GLY A 238 10.10 -20.38 29.98
N GLU A 239 9.12 -19.69 29.42
CA GLU A 239 7.85 -20.27 29.01
C GLU A 239 7.42 -19.68 27.64
N ILE A 240 7.03 -20.57 26.70
CA ILE A 240 6.49 -20.19 25.41
C ILE A 240 5.00 -20.53 25.39
N ARG A 241 4.17 -19.55 25.04
CA ARG A 241 2.71 -19.66 24.92
C ARG A 241 2.25 -19.16 23.55
N PRO A 242 1.20 -19.78 22.93
CA PRO A 242 0.57 -21.04 23.32
C PRO A 242 1.53 -22.24 23.21
N GLY A 243 1.13 -23.41 23.68
CA GLY A 243 1.93 -24.64 23.63
C GLY A 243 2.50 -25.06 24.97
N GLY A 244 2.62 -24.14 25.97
CA GLY A 244 3.03 -24.43 27.32
C GLY A 244 4.45 -25.01 27.42
N ILE A 245 5.37 -24.61 26.54
CA ILE A 245 6.77 -25.07 26.55
C ILE A 245 7.49 -24.34 27.69
N ALA A 246 7.75 -25.03 28.76
CA ALA A 246 8.48 -24.50 29.91
C ALA A 246 9.86 -25.14 30.06
N PHE A 247 10.85 -24.34 30.43
CA PHE A 247 12.21 -24.82 30.62
C PHE A 247 12.94 -24.10 31.73
N SER A 248 14.02 -24.73 32.17
CA SER A 248 14.91 -24.25 33.24
C SER A 248 16.33 -24.66 32.87
N HIS A 249 17.23 -23.69 32.73
CA HIS A 249 18.62 -23.93 32.34
C HIS A 249 19.56 -23.28 33.36
N PRO A 250 20.37 -24.06 34.05
CA PRO A 250 21.33 -23.54 35.03
C PRO A 250 22.46 -22.78 34.33
N VAL A 251 22.83 -21.63 34.89
CA VAL A 251 23.85 -20.75 34.33
C VAL A 251 24.75 -20.28 35.46
N ARG A 252 26.08 -20.41 35.29
CA ARG A 252 27.09 -19.80 36.12
C ARG A 252 27.85 -18.74 35.33
N LEU A 253 27.98 -17.57 35.94
CA LEU A 253 28.70 -16.44 35.36
C LEU A 253 29.79 -15.99 36.32
N GLU A 254 30.94 -15.63 35.79
CA GLU A 254 31.97 -14.95 36.54
C GLU A 254 31.63 -13.47 36.74
N ALA A 255 32.37 -12.77 37.61
CA ALA A 255 32.18 -11.35 37.87
C ALA A 255 32.35 -10.55 36.57
N GLY A 256 31.37 -9.72 36.20
CA GLY A 256 31.38 -8.90 34.97
C GLY A 256 31.26 -9.68 33.67
N GLU A 257 30.95 -11.00 33.75
CA GLU A 257 30.84 -11.81 32.52
C GLU A 257 29.55 -11.55 31.79
N ARG A 258 29.64 -11.40 30.45
CA ARG A 258 28.52 -11.46 29.52
C ARG A 258 28.68 -12.70 28.62
N ARG A 259 27.63 -13.52 28.57
CA ARG A 259 27.65 -14.77 27.80
C ARG A 259 26.33 -14.94 27.06
N THR A 260 26.41 -15.33 25.79
CA THR A 260 25.26 -15.75 25.01
C THR A 260 24.85 -17.17 25.41
N ILE A 261 23.63 -17.33 25.89
CA ILE A 261 23.00 -18.63 26.11
C ILE A 261 22.20 -18.96 24.83
N ARG A 262 22.45 -20.14 24.30
CA ARG A 262 21.76 -20.69 23.14
C ARG A 262 21.06 -21.98 23.55
N LEU A 263 19.72 -22.02 23.35
CA LEU A 263 18.89 -23.19 23.65
C LEU A 263 18.21 -23.67 22.36
N THR A 264 18.35 -24.98 22.12
CA THR A 264 17.75 -25.68 20.99
C THR A 264 16.97 -26.88 21.51
N GLU A 265 16.41 -27.70 20.63
CA GLU A 265 15.78 -28.98 21.01
C GLU A 265 16.71 -29.95 21.77
N ARG A 266 18.01 -29.74 21.74
CA ARG A 266 18.97 -30.56 22.45
C ARG A 266 18.96 -30.27 23.94
N GLU A 267 18.91 -28.99 24.32
CA GLU A 267 18.84 -28.51 25.69
C GLU A 267 17.40 -28.54 26.22
N VAL A 268 16.44 -28.27 25.35
CA VAL A 268 15.00 -28.16 25.66
C VAL A 268 14.20 -28.92 24.60
N PRO A 269 13.88 -30.21 24.80
CA PRO A 269 13.19 -31.02 23.79
C PRO A 269 11.87 -30.42 23.27
N GLY A 270 11.14 -29.64 24.09
CA GLY A 270 9.91 -28.96 23.70
C GLY A 270 10.09 -27.88 22.65
N LEU A 271 11.32 -27.45 22.31
CA LEU A 271 11.61 -26.53 21.23
C LEU A 271 11.55 -27.20 19.83
N ALA A 272 11.45 -28.55 19.77
CA ALA A 272 10.90 -29.26 18.62
C ALA A 272 9.38 -29.27 18.76
N VAL A 273 8.70 -28.43 17.99
CA VAL A 273 7.25 -28.19 18.12
C VAL A 273 6.50 -29.05 17.10
N GLU A 274 5.63 -29.92 17.62
CA GLU A 274 4.69 -30.72 16.83
C GLU A 274 3.40 -29.92 16.60
N HIS A 275 2.86 -29.96 15.40
CA HIS A 275 1.64 -29.27 15.01
C HIS A 275 1.64 -27.75 15.37
N PRO A 276 2.66 -26.97 14.94
CA PRO A 276 2.77 -25.55 15.26
C PRO A 276 1.63 -24.74 14.67
N GLN A 277 1.21 -23.71 15.39
CA GLN A 277 0.38 -22.65 14.79
C GLN A 277 1.30 -21.73 13.98
N LEU A 278 1.36 -21.93 12.68
CA LEU A 278 2.24 -21.14 11.81
C LEU A 278 1.72 -19.73 11.63
N TRP A 279 2.64 -18.77 11.55
CA TRP A 279 2.31 -17.42 11.13
C TRP A 279 2.16 -17.36 9.62
N TRP A 280 1.04 -16.85 9.14
CA TRP A 280 0.74 -16.70 7.72
C TRP A 280 0.40 -15.27 7.36
N PRO A 281 0.79 -14.80 6.14
CA PRO A 281 0.35 -13.52 5.65
C PRO A 281 -1.14 -13.51 5.32
N ASN A 282 -1.71 -12.32 5.34
CA ASN A 282 -3.11 -12.06 5.03
C ASN A 282 -3.55 -12.74 3.72
N GLY A 283 -4.68 -13.43 3.75
CA GLY A 283 -5.21 -14.22 2.64
C GLY A 283 -4.65 -15.64 2.51
N MET A 284 -3.64 -16.02 3.30
CA MET A 284 -3.06 -17.37 3.27
C MET A 284 -3.31 -18.18 4.56
N GLY A 285 -3.73 -17.55 5.64
CA GLY A 285 -4.03 -18.19 6.93
C GLY A 285 -3.99 -17.19 8.08
N ASP A 286 -3.99 -17.71 9.30
CA ASP A 286 -3.96 -16.88 10.50
C ASP A 286 -2.54 -16.44 10.84
N PRO A 287 -2.32 -15.17 11.23
CA PRO A 287 -1.03 -14.67 11.68
C PRO A 287 -0.80 -15.05 13.16
N ALA A 288 -0.62 -16.34 13.43
CA ALA A 288 -0.49 -16.85 14.79
C ALA A 288 0.80 -16.37 15.46
N LEU A 289 0.65 -15.82 16.65
CA LEU A 289 1.76 -15.28 17.45
C LEU A 289 1.95 -16.08 18.73
N TYR A 290 3.20 -16.23 19.10
CA TYR A 290 3.67 -16.82 20.37
C TYR A 290 4.31 -15.74 21.22
N THR A 291 4.29 -15.96 22.52
CA THR A 291 5.01 -15.14 23.50
C THR A 291 6.01 -16.00 24.24
N CYS A 292 7.28 -15.63 24.22
CA CYS A 292 8.34 -16.22 25.03
C CYS A 292 8.63 -15.29 26.22
N CYS A 293 8.33 -15.75 27.42
CA CYS A 293 8.68 -15.09 28.68
C CYS A 293 9.95 -15.71 29.23
N LEU A 294 10.98 -14.89 29.46
CA LEU A 294 12.27 -15.28 30.04
C LEU A 294 12.47 -14.60 31.39
N ALA A 295 13.01 -15.31 32.35
CA ALA A 295 13.47 -14.74 33.62
C ALA A 295 14.79 -15.36 34.05
N PHE A 296 15.67 -14.56 34.61
CA PHE A 296 16.86 -15.03 35.30
C PHE A 296 16.65 -14.95 36.81
N GLU A 297 16.79 -16.07 37.48
CA GLU A 297 16.68 -16.20 38.94
C GLU A 297 18.01 -16.49 39.56
N THR A 298 18.35 -15.76 40.60
CA THR A 298 19.53 -16.02 41.46
C THR A 298 19.14 -15.84 42.91
N ASP A 299 19.67 -16.67 43.82
CA ASP A 299 19.33 -16.64 45.25
C ASP A 299 17.83 -16.70 45.55
N GLY A 300 17.06 -17.38 44.68
CA GLY A 300 15.62 -17.53 44.82
C GLY A 300 14.82 -16.26 44.48
N ARG A 301 15.42 -15.26 43.86
CA ARG A 301 14.80 -14.03 43.43
C ARG A 301 14.97 -13.80 41.94
N GLN A 302 13.96 -13.23 41.30
CA GLN A 302 14.05 -12.79 39.89
C GLN A 302 14.99 -11.59 39.78
N SER A 303 16.08 -11.74 39.02
CA SER A 303 17.04 -10.70 38.74
C SER A 303 16.56 -9.83 37.57
N ASP A 304 16.19 -10.44 36.48
CA ASP A 304 15.65 -9.73 35.27
C ASP A 304 14.63 -10.62 34.57
N ALA A 305 13.77 -10.00 33.75
CA ALA A 305 12.82 -10.70 32.91
C ALA A 305 12.64 -9.97 31.57
N ARG A 306 12.38 -10.76 30.53
CA ARG A 306 12.11 -10.25 29.17
C ARG A 306 10.95 -11.02 28.56
N THR A 307 10.18 -10.33 27.73
CA THR A 307 9.11 -10.95 26.96
C THR A 307 9.34 -10.65 25.50
N VAL A 308 9.26 -11.69 24.66
CA VAL A 308 9.42 -11.61 23.21
C VAL A 308 8.18 -12.17 22.56
N THR A 309 7.56 -11.38 21.68
CA THR A 309 6.52 -11.86 20.77
C THR A 309 7.18 -12.32 19.48
N PHE A 310 6.78 -13.48 18.96
CA PHE A 310 7.30 -14.02 17.71
C PHE A 310 6.25 -14.86 16.98
N GLY A 311 6.48 -15.16 15.71
CA GLY A 311 5.68 -16.11 14.93
C GLY A 311 6.53 -17.28 14.45
N ILE A 312 5.96 -18.48 14.45
CA ILE A 312 6.65 -19.64 13.85
C ILE A 312 6.43 -19.59 12.34
N ARG A 313 7.50 -19.30 11.61
CA ARG A 313 7.49 -19.21 10.15
C ARG A 313 8.92 -19.40 9.60
N GLU A 314 9.00 -19.69 8.30
CA GLU A 314 10.25 -19.70 7.55
C GLU A 314 10.03 -19.05 6.19
N TYR A 315 10.85 -18.03 5.85
CA TYR A 315 10.86 -17.43 4.52
C TYR A 315 11.76 -18.20 3.57
N GLY A 316 11.39 -18.25 2.29
CA GLY A 316 12.18 -18.79 1.21
C GLY A 316 12.19 -17.85 0.01
N TYR A 317 13.25 -17.88 -0.77
CA TYR A 317 13.45 -16.97 -1.89
C TYR A 317 13.94 -17.77 -3.10
N GLU A 318 13.29 -17.54 -4.23
CA GLU A 318 13.60 -18.21 -5.49
C GLU A 318 13.65 -17.21 -6.64
N TRP A 319 14.38 -17.54 -7.67
CA TRP A 319 14.39 -16.82 -8.95
C TRP A 319 14.03 -17.81 -10.05
N HIS A 320 12.86 -17.61 -10.66
CA HIS A 320 12.41 -18.41 -11.79
C HIS A 320 12.45 -17.54 -13.04
N ASP A 321 13.21 -17.97 -14.04
CA ASP A 321 13.49 -17.19 -15.25
C ASP A 321 13.97 -15.77 -14.95
N GLY A 322 14.76 -15.61 -13.89
CA GLY A 322 15.28 -14.34 -13.43
C GLY A 322 14.28 -13.46 -12.67
N ILE A 323 13.07 -13.94 -12.40
CA ILE A 323 12.03 -13.22 -11.66
C ILE A 323 12.01 -13.70 -10.20
N PHE A 324 12.07 -12.76 -9.29
CA PHE A 324 12.01 -12.98 -7.85
C PHE A 324 10.67 -13.59 -7.42
N ARG A 325 10.71 -14.61 -6.59
CA ARG A 325 9.55 -15.25 -5.95
C ARG A 325 9.77 -15.41 -4.46
N LEU A 326 8.81 -14.93 -3.68
CA LEU A 326 8.79 -15.08 -2.23
C LEU A 326 8.03 -16.35 -1.85
N LYS A 327 8.54 -17.05 -0.85
CA LYS A 327 7.86 -18.17 -0.19
C LYS A 327 7.76 -17.95 1.32
N ILE A 328 6.77 -18.55 1.92
CA ILE A 328 6.66 -18.66 3.37
C ILE A 328 6.16 -20.07 3.74
N ASN A 329 6.81 -20.70 4.72
CA ASN A 329 6.46 -22.04 5.18
C ASN A 329 6.36 -23.06 4.02
N GLY A 330 7.25 -22.92 3.02
CA GLY A 330 7.29 -23.73 1.81
C GLY A 330 6.33 -23.32 0.69
N GLU A 331 5.36 -22.44 0.94
CA GLU A 331 4.34 -22.03 -0.03
C GLU A 331 4.74 -20.74 -0.77
N PRO A 332 4.56 -20.65 -2.10
CA PRO A 332 4.77 -19.41 -2.83
C PRO A 332 3.71 -18.36 -2.49
N VAL A 333 4.15 -17.13 -2.36
CA VAL A 333 3.28 -15.97 -2.05
C VAL A 333 3.18 -15.07 -3.27
N TYR A 334 1.97 -14.89 -3.78
CA TYR A 334 1.71 -13.81 -4.72
C TYR A 334 1.55 -12.50 -3.95
N VAL A 335 2.50 -11.58 -4.13
CA VAL A 335 2.54 -10.36 -3.33
C VAL A 335 1.57 -9.31 -3.87
N LYS A 336 0.71 -8.82 -2.99
CA LYS A 336 -0.19 -7.68 -3.20
C LYS A 336 0.07 -6.69 -2.09
N GLY A 337 0.59 -5.52 -2.41
CA GLY A 337 1.04 -4.62 -1.37
C GLY A 337 1.14 -3.17 -1.80
N GLY A 338 1.69 -2.34 -0.92
CA GLY A 338 1.90 -0.93 -1.18
C GLY A 338 3.11 -0.38 -0.45
N ASN A 339 3.59 0.77 -0.91
CA ASN A 339 4.69 1.48 -0.29
C ASN A 339 4.18 2.44 0.79
N TRP A 340 4.94 2.54 1.85
CA TRP A 340 4.72 3.38 3.01
C TRP A 340 5.93 4.30 3.18
N GLY A 341 5.79 5.55 2.79
CA GLY A 341 6.92 6.49 2.78
C GLY A 341 7.22 7.11 4.14
N MET A 342 6.21 7.23 5.01
CA MET A 342 6.30 7.68 6.40
C MET A 342 4.92 7.55 7.02
N SER A 343 4.83 7.31 8.32
CA SER A 343 3.54 7.13 9.01
C SER A 343 2.76 8.44 9.11
N GLU A 344 3.45 9.49 9.54
CA GLU A 344 2.97 10.86 9.65
C GLU A 344 4.17 11.81 9.67
N TRP A 345 4.13 12.88 8.89
CA TRP A 345 5.30 13.70 8.59
C TRP A 345 5.91 14.51 9.77
N LEU A 346 5.21 14.60 10.90
CA LEU A 346 5.69 15.18 12.15
C LEU A 346 5.84 14.14 13.27
N LEU A 347 5.86 12.85 12.95
CA LEU A 347 6.03 11.72 13.88
C LEU A 347 4.92 11.63 14.95
N ARG A 348 3.69 12.01 14.62
CA ARG A 348 2.55 12.00 15.56
C ARG A 348 1.78 10.67 15.58
N CYS A 349 2.03 9.77 14.62
CA CYS A 349 1.40 8.45 14.57
C CYS A 349 2.00 7.52 15.63
N ARG A 350 1.22 7.06 16.61
CA ARG A 350 1.67 6.16 17.67
C ARG A 350 0.55 5.19 18.10
N GLY A 351 0.96 4.05 18.68
CA GLY A 351 0.04 3.11 19.33
C GLY A 351 -1.04 2.55 18.41
N GLU A 352 -2.30 2.70 18.81
CA GLU A 352 -3.48 2.18 18.07
C GLU A 352 -3.66 2.81 16.68
N GLU A 353 -3.06 3.97 16.41
CA GLU A 353 -3.09 4.56 15.08
C GLU A 353 -2.36 3.72 14.04
N TYR A 354 -1.27 3.03 14.44
CA TYR A 354 -0.59 2.06 13.58
C TYR A 354 -1.48 0.86 13.30
N ASP A 355 -2.14 0.31 14.34
CA ASP A 355 -3.05 -0.82 14.17
C ASP A 355 -4.18 -0.50 13.19
N THR A 356 -4.74 0.70 13.29
CA THR A 356 -5.78 1.22 12.38
C THR A 356 -5.30 1.27 10.93
N ARG A 357 -4.13 1.85 10.67
CA ARG A 357 -3.59 1.99 9.31
C ARG A 357 -3.22 0.64 8.70
N VAL A 358 -2.62 -0.23 9.48
CA VAL A 358 -2.29 -1.59 9.02
C VAL A 358 -3.57 -2.43 8.81
N ALA A 359 -4.60 -2.24 9.64
CA ALA A 359 -5.91 -2.86 9.44
C ALA A 359 -6.54 -2.42 8.10
N LEU A 360 -6.44 -1.15 7.71
CA LEU A 360 -6.90 -0.68 6.40
C LEU A 360 -6.17 -1.39 5.25
N HIS A 361 -4.86 -1.65 5.39
CA HIS A 361 -4.10 -2.44 4.40
C HIS A 361 -4.57 -3.89 4.36
N ARG A 362 -4.79 -4.51 5.52
CA ARG A 362 -5.36 -5.85 5.59
C ARG A 362 -6.72 -5.93 4.89
N HIS A 363 -7.57 -4.92 5.07
CA HIS A 363 -8.90 -4.86 4.45
C HIS A 363 -8.86 -4.61 2.95
N MET A 364 -7.81 -3.99 2.41
CA MET A 364 -7.52 -3.98 0.96
C MET A 364 -7.05 -5.34 0.43
N HIS A 365 -6.99 -6.37 1.27
CA HIS A 365 -6.42 -7.68 0.97
C HIS A 365 -4.92 -7.62 0.59
N PHE A 366 -4.21 -6.63 1.06
CA PHE A 366 -2.77 -6.59 0.98
C PHE A 366 -2.15 -7.63 1.93
N ASN A 367 -1.00 -8.16 1.51
CA ASN A 367 -0.20 -9.07 2.32
C ASN A 367 1.23 -8.55 2.55
N MET A 368 1.59 -7.38 1.99
CA MET A 368 2.90 -6.76 2.19
C MET A 368 2.80 -5.23 2.23
N ILE A 369 3.63 -4.62 3.07
CA ILE A 369 3.95 -3.19 3.05
C ILE A 369 5.45 -3.06 2.85
N ARG A 370 5.88 -2.19 1.93
CA ARG A 370 7.27 -1.77 1.88
C ARG A 370 7.44 -0.51 2.71
N ASN A 371 8.27 -0.62 3.75
CA ASN A 371 8.74 0.53 4.53
C ASN A 371 9.84 1.23 3.74
N TRP A 372 9.41 2.12 2.83
CA TRP A 372 10.28 2.79 1.88
C TRP A 372 11.34 3.61 2.62
N ILE A 373 12.61 3.44 2.21
CA ILE A 373 13.81 4.00 2.84
C ILE A 373 13.84 3.87 4.37
N GLY A 374 13.13 2.90 4.95
CA GLY A 374 13.13 2.65 6.39
C GLY A 374 12.61 3.79 7.25
N SER A 375 11.76 4.68 6.69
CA SER A 375 11.31 5.89 7.39
C SER A 375 10.43 5.63 8.60
N THR A 376 9.82 4.46 8.71
CA THR A 376 9.05 4.07 9.89
C THR A 376 9.89 3.14 10.75
N THR A 377 10.13 3.52 12.00
CA THR A 377 11.01 2.80 12.94
C THR A 377 10.30 2.40 14.23
N ASP A 378 9.08 2.88 14.44
CA ASP A 378 8.26 2.61 15.64
C ASP A 378 7.89 1.13 15.70
N GLU A 379 8.15 0.45 16.82
CA GLU A 379 7.84 -0.98 16.99
C GLU A 379 6.35 -1.27 16.84
N GLU A 380 5.48 -0.33 17.19
CA GLU A 380 4.03 -0.47 17.05
C GLU A 380 3.59 -0.72 15.60
N PHE A 381 4.35 -0.22 14.61
CA PHE A 381 4.13 -0.52 13.19
C PHE A 381 4.35 -2.01 12.91
N TYR A 382 5.48 -2.56 13.35
CA TYR A 382 5.83 -3.97 13.14
C TYR A 382 4.92 -4.89 13.94
N ASP A 383 4.58 -4.52 15.18
CA ASP A 383 3.60 -5.23 16.01
C ASP A 383 2.23 -5.31 15.33
N ALA A 384 1.78 -4.21 14.70
CA ALA A 384 0.53 -4.20 13.95
C ALA A 384 0.63 -5.10 12.71
N CYS A 385 1.75 -5.06 11.98
CA CYS A 385 2.01 -5.94 10.83
C CYS A 385 2.00 -7.43 11.25
N ASP A 386 2.62 -7.75 12.38
CA ASP A 386 2.61 -9.10 12.94
C ASP A 386 1.20 -9.60 13.23
N ARG A 387 0.37 -8.78 13.90
CA ARG A 387 -1.01 -9.13 14.28
C ARG A 387 -1.95 -9.25 13.08
N HIS A 388 -1.74 -8.43 12.06
CA HIS A 388 -2.59 -8.38 10.88
C HIS A 388 -2.13 -9.29 9.73
N GLY A 389 -0.98 -9.95 9.87
CA GLY A 389 -0.43 -10.81 8.82
C GLY A 389 0.06 -10.01 7.61
N ILE A 390 0.62 -8.84 7.83
CA ILE A 390 1.19 -8.00 6.77
C ILE A 390 2.71 -8.18 6.78
N MET A 391 3.25 -8.75 5.72
CA MET A 391 4.70 -8.84 5.55
C MET A 391 5.31 -7.45 5.37
N VAL A 392 6.54 -7.27 5.79
CA VAL A 392 7.28 -6.02 5.66
C VAL A 392 8.51 -6.26 4.78
N TRP A 393 8.62 -5.48 3.73
CA TRP A 393 9.84 -5.24 2.99
C TRP A 393 10.49 -3.99 3.58
N ASP A 394 11.61 -4.13 4.29
CA ASP A 394 12.17 -3.08 5.12
C ASP A 394 13.48 -2.55 4.55
N ASP A 395 13.46 -1.31 4.05
CA ASP A 395 14.65 -0.66 3.51
C ASP A 395 15.55 -0.11 4.64
N PHE A 396 16.86 -0.05 4.38
CA PHE A 396 17.75 0.84 5.10
C PHE A 396 17.64 2.27 4.55
N TRP A 397 18.22 3.25 5.24
CA TRP A 397 18.02 4.70 5.01
C TRP A 397 18.85 5.24 3.84
N LEU A 398 18.71 4.63 2.66
CA LEU A 398 19.43 5.03 1.44
C LEU A 398 18.46 5.22 0.28
N ASN A 399 18.75 6.16 -0.60
CA ASN A 399 17.92 6.46 -1.76
C ASN A 399 18.76 6.96 -2.95
N SER A 400 19.12 6.07 -3.85
CA SER A 400 19.77 6.32 -5.17
C SER A 400 20.88 7.37 -5.18
N HIS A 401 21.41 7.74 -4.02
CA HIS A 401 22.43 8.76 -3.93
C HIS A 401 23.82 8.18 -4.21
N PRO A 402 24.61 8.86 -5.05
CA PRO A 402 25.96 8.39 -5.40
C PRO A 402 26.99 8.57 -4.28
N ASN A 403 26.58 9.01 -3.09
CA ASN A 403 27.48 9.35 -2.00
C ASN A 403 27.20 8.50 -0.75
N LEU A 404 28.28 8.06 -0.12
CA LEU A 404 28.24 7.40 1.17
C LEU A 404 27.80 8.37 2.29
N PRO A 405 27.14 7.86 3.37
CA PRO A 405 26.98 8.61 4.60
C PRO A 405 28.30 9.17 5.10
N HIS A 406 28.30 10.36 5.68
CA HIS A 406 29.51 11.02 6.20
C HIS A 406 30.16 10.20 7.31
N ASP A 407 29.36 9.55 8.14
CA ASP A 407 29.79 8.69 9.21
C ASP A 407 29.30 7.27 8.96
N LEU A 408 30.13 6.49 8.29
CA LEU A 408 29.85 5.07 7.99
C LEU A 408 29.73 4.22 9.25
N GLY A 409 30.52 4.54 10.29
CA GLY A 409 30.48 3.82 11.54
C GLY A 409 29.17 4.01 12.28
N ALA A 410 28.71 5.25 12.40
CA ALA A 410 27.40 5.57 12.99
C ALA A 410 26.25 4.95 12.16
N PHE A 411 26.33 5.00 10.82
CA PHE A 411 25.33 4.36 9.96
C PHE A 411 25.26 2.86 10.22
N GLN A 412 26.40 2.15 10.21
CA GLN A 412 26.45 0.72 10.47
C GLN A 412 25.93 0.37 11.86
N GLN A 413 26.32 1.12 12.91
CA GLN A 413 25.82 0.87 14.27
C GLN A 413 24.28 0.97 14.33
N ASN A 414 23.70 1.99 13.72
CA ASN A 414 22.25 2.13 13.65
C ASN A 414 21.59 1.01 12.85
N ALA A 415 22.19 0.56 11.74
CA ALA A 415 21.70 -0.56 10.95
C ALA A 415 21.72 -1.87 11.74
N VAL A 416 22.80 -2.13 12.48
CA VAL A 416 22.91 -3.29 13.39
C VAL A 416 21.85 -3.24 14.48
N GLU A 417 21.64 -2.08 15.12
CA GLU A 417 20.62 -1.93 16.17
C GLU A 417 19.22 -2.11 15.59
N LYS A 418 18.94 -1.59 14.39
CA LYS A 418 17.68 -1.84 13.67
C LYS A 418 17.44 -3.34 13.48
N ILE A 419 18.41 -4.09 12.99
CA ILE A 419 18.29 -5.53 12.78
C ILE A 419 18.01 -6.23 14.10
N LYS A 420 18.79 -5.98 15.15
CA LYS A 420 18.66 -6.62 16.46
C LYS A 420 17.31 -6.34 17.12
N ARG A 421 16.85 -5.09 17.03
CA ARG A 421 15.59 -4.63 17.60
C ARG A 421 14.41 -5.29 16.91
N LEU A 422 14.46 -5.44 15.60
CA LEU A 422 13.31 -5.84 14.78
C LEU A 422 13.32 -7.34 14.38
N ARG A 423 14.39 -8.07 14.54
CA ARG A 423 14.55 -9.47 14.07
C ARG A 423 13.56 -10.47 14.64
N ASN A 424 12.90 -10.17 15.77
CA ASN A 424 11.87 -11.04 16.35
C ASN A 424 10.51 -10.92 15.64
N HIS A 425 10.26 -9.83 14.87
CA HIS A 425 9.01 -9.67 14.16
C HIS A 425 8.87 -10.66 13.01
N PRO A 426 7.85 -11.54 13.03
CA PRO A 426 7.64 -12.52 11.97
C PRO A 426 7.26 -11.84 10.64
N SER A 427 6.72 -10.65 10.67
CA SER A 427 6.29 -9.89 9.48
C SER A 427 7.45 -9.48 8.57
N ILE A 428 8.64 -9.19 9.10
CA ILE A 428 9.76 -8.78 8.24
C ILE A 428 10.14 -9.93 7.31
N ALA A 429 10.04 -9.68 6.00
CA ALA A 429 10.31 -10.67 4.96
C ALA A 429 11.61 -10.40 4.20
N VAL A 430 11.98 -9.14 3.99
CA VAL A 430 13.17 -8.74 3.21
C VAL A 430 13.79 -7.52 3.85
N TRP A 431 15.13 -7.53 3.95
CA TRP A 431 15.94 -6.35 4.22
C TRP A 431 16.45 -5.77 2.91
N CYS A 432 16.26 -4.48 2.66
CA CYS A 432 16.68 -3.85 1.41
C CYS A 432 17.73 -2.76 1.65
N GLY A 433 18.82 -2.81 0.89
CA GLY A 433 19.96 -1.92 1.07
C GLY A 433 19.66 -0.48 0.67
N ASP A 434 19.16 -0.27 -0.57
CA ASP A 434 18.98 1.06 -1.13
C ASP A 434 17.73 1.11 -2.01
N ASN A 435 17.03 2.22 -1.97
CA ASN A 435 15.97 2.50 -2.92
C ASN A 435 16.56 2.84 -4.29
N GLU A 436 16.23 2.04 -5.33
CA GLU A 436 16.60 2.26 -6.74
C GLU A 436 18.11 2.34 -7.04
N GLY A 437 18.94 2.04 -6.07
CA GLY A 437 20.38 2.01 -6.18
C GLY A 437 20.99 0.81 -5.44
N VAL A 438 22.26 0.59 -5.60
CA VAL A 438 23.06 -0.34 -4.79
C VAL A 438 23.90 0.50 -3.85
N PRO A 439 23.90 0.22 -2.53
CA PRO A 439 24.77 0.93 -1.60
C PRO A 439 26.22 0.91 -2.07
N GLN A 440 26.88 2.07 -2.03
CA GLN A 440 28.28 2.15 -2.47
C GLN A 440 29.20 1.32 -1.55
N ALA A 441 30.24 0.72 -2.13
CA ALA A 441 31.26 0.04 -1.36
C ALA A 441 31.93 0.99 -0.33
N PRO A 442 32.17 0.53 0.92
CA PRO A 442 32.00 -0.85 1.40
C PRO A 442 30.61 -1.16 1.97
N LEU A 443 29.64 -0.23 1.91
CA LEU A 443 28.40 -0.27 2.67
C LEU A 443 27.48 -1.45 2.28
N ASP A 444 27.39 -1.81 0.99
CA ASP A 444 26.59 -2.96 0.57
C ASP A 444 27.10 -4.28 1.20
N ASP A 445 28.43 -4.46 1.20
CA ASP A 445 29.05 -5.64 1.80
C ASP A 445 28.86 -5.64 3.34
N TRP A 446 28.93 -4.49 3.99
CA TRP A 446 28.71 -4.36 5.42
C TRP A 446 27.25 -4.72 5.77
N LEU A 447 26.28 -4.10 5.12
CA LEU A 447 24.85 -4.38 5.39
C LEU A 447 24.51 -5.87 5.13
N ARG A 448 25.06 -6.45 4.06
CA ARG A 448 24.91 -7.88 3.78
C ARG A 448 25.51 -8.76 4.89
N GLY A 449 26.69 -8.40 5.35
CA GLY A 449 27.37 -9.07 6.46
C GLY A 449 26.61 -8.91 7.77
N ASP A 450 26.10 -7.72 8.07
CA ASP A 450 25.34 -7.41 9.28
C ASP A 450 24.02 -8.18 9.32
N VAL A 451 23.27 -8.24 8.21
CA VAL A 451 22.05 -9.06 8.11
C VAL A 451 22.40 -10.55 8.28
N ALA A 452 23.44 -11.05 7.63
CA ALA A 452 23.85 -12.44 7.76
C ALA A 452 24.25 -12.80 9.21
N HIS A 453 24.87 -11.87 9.94
CA HIS A 453 25.33 -12.09 11.30
C HIS A 453 24.22 -11.89 12.35
N TYR A 454 23.53 -10.74 12.33
CA TYR A 454 22.59 -10.33 13.37
C TYR A 454 21.17 -10.83 13.16
N ASP A 455 20.80 -11.19 11.91
CA ASP A 455 19.55 -11.90 11.58
C ASP A 455 19.78 -13.39 11.26
N GLY A 456 21.02 -13.88 11.37
CA GLY A 456 21.40 -15.28 11.18
C GLY A 456 21.18 -15.82 9.77
N GLY A 457 20.97 -14.95 8.77
CA GLY A 457 20.63 -15.32 7.40
C GLY A 457 19.22 -15.92 7.26
N ASP A 458 18.33 -15.66 8.21
CA ASP A 458 16.94 -16.13 8.17
C ASP A 458 16.10 -15.35 7.16
N ARG A 459 16.56 -14.15 6.76
CA ARG A 459 15.92 -13.29 5.76
C ARG A 459 16.90 -12.86 4.69
N LEU A 460 16.36 -12.61 3.48
CA LEU A 460 17.12 -12.09 2.36
C LEU A 460 17.57 -10.64 2.62
N TYR A 461 18.83 -10.36 2.31
CA TYR A 461 19.30 -9.02 2.04
C TYR A 461 19.27 -8.76 0.53
N GLN A 462 18.48 -7.82 0.10
CA GLN A 462 18.36 -7.35 -1.28
C GLN A 462 19.07 -6.00 -1.41
N SER A 463 20.10 -5.89 -2.22
CA SER A 463 20.90 -4.66 -2.33
C SER A 463 20.10 -3.48 -2.88
N ILE A 464 19.19 -3.74 -3.82
CA ILE A 464 18.49 -2.75 -4.64
C ILE A 464 17.01 -3.07 -4.75
N SER A 465 16.14 -2.06 -4.71
CA SER A 465 14.70 -2.25 -4.71
C SER A 465 14.06 -2.47 -6.08
N ASN A 466 14.76 -2.24 -7.19
CA ASN A 466 14.16 -2.25 -8.54
C ASN A 466 14.87 -3.09 -9.58
N ALA A 467 15.86 -3.91 -9.19
CA ALA A 467 16.63 -4.79 -10.07
C ALA A 467 16.95 -6.12 -9.37
N GLN A 468 17.82 -6.95 -9.95
CA GLN A 468 18.26 -8.25 -9.40
C GLN A 468 17.09 -9.21 -9.17
N GLY A 469 16.24 -9.38 -10.19
CA GLY A 469 15.05 -10.25 -10.14
C GLY A 469 13.73 -9.48 -9.92
N LEU A 470 13.83 -8.18 -9.67
CA LEU A 470 12.69 -7.26 -9.59
C LEU A 470 12.45 -6.59 -10.94
N SER A 471 11.21 -6.24 -11.24
CA SER A 471 10.81 -5.72 -12.55
C SER A 471 10.86 -4.20 -12.70
N GLY A 472 11.47 -3.52 -11.73
CA GLY A 472 11.68 -2.07 -11.78
C GLY A 472 10.72 -1.26 -10.92
N SER A 473 10.85 0.08 -10.99
CA SER A 473 10.00 1.08 -10.38
C SER A 473 9.23 1.85 -11.45
N GLY A 474 8.03 2.34 -11.11
CA GLY A 474 7.16 3.04 -12.03
C GLY A 474 6.47 2.14 -13.06
N PRO A 475 5.72 2.73 -14.01
CA PRO A 475 5.46 4.16 -14.13
C PRO A 475 4.55 4.70 -13.01
N TRP A 476 4.55 6.03 -12.85
CA TRP A 476 3.76 6.70 -11.82
C TRP A 476 2.67 7.61 -12.41
N ALA A 477 2.41 7.51 -13.69
CA ALA A 477 1.38 8.26 -14.38
C ALA A 477 0.10 7.44 -14.57
N ASN A 478 -1.01 8.15 -14.81
CA ASN A 478 -2.29 7.55 -15.10
C ASN A 478 -2.35 7.03 -16.55
N PHE A 479 -2.78 5.77 -16.72
CA PHE A 479 -2.95 5.11 -18.01
C PHE A 479 -4.35 4.53 -18.17
N HIS A 480 -4.77 4.31 -19.40
CA HIS A 480 -5.98 3.55 -19.67
C HIS A 480 -5.87 2.13 -19.06
N PRO A 481 -6.95 1.60 -18.43
CA PRO A 481 -6.93 0.29 -17.76
C PRO A 481 -6.33 -0.85 -18.60
N GLY A 482 -6.63 -0.92 -19.88
CA GLY A 482 -6.11 -1.95 -20.78
C GLY A 482 -4.59 -2.00 -20.86
N TRP A 483 -3.93 -0.89 -20.61
CA TRP A 483 -2.48 -0.83 -20.62
C TRP A 483 -1.84 -1.74 -19.57
N TYR A 484 -2.46 -1.88 -18.40
CA TYR A 484 -1.93 -2.70 -17.31
C TYR A 484 -1.99 -4.21 -17.58
N PHE A 485 -2.82 -4.67 -18.55
CA PHE A 485 -2.96 -6.09 -18.90
C PHE A 485 -2.07 -6.52 -20.07
N ALA A 486 -1.66 -5.59 -20.91
CA ALA A 486 -1.05 -5.90 -22.18
C ALA A 486 0.48 -5.86 -22.18
N ALA A 487 1.10 -6.61 -23.06
CA ALA A 487 2.54 -6.63 -23.27
C ALA A 487 2.94 -5.57 -24.33
N TYR A 488 2.85 -4.29 -23.97
CA TYR A 488 3.29 -3.20 -24.86
C TYR A 488 4.66 -2.65 -24.50
N PRO A 489 5.30 -1.92 -25.42
CA PRO A 489 6.39 -1.04 -25.06
C PRO A 489 5.93 -0.07 -23.99
N MET A 490 6.72 0.06 -22.93
CA MET A 490 6.43 0.99 -21.86
C MET A 490 6.50 2.42 -22.39
N PRO A 491 5.52 3.30 -22.09
CA PRO A 491 5.59 4.71 -22.46
C PRO A 491 6.71 5.42 -21.68
N TYR A 492 7.08 6.62 -22.14
CA TYR A 492 8.06 7.49 -21.49
C TYR A 492 9.45 6.86 -21.28
N GLY A 493 9.86 5.94 -22.15
CA GLY A 493 11.19 5.32 -22.10
C GLY A 493 11.36 4.21 -21.06
N TYR A 494 10.33 3.83 -20.36
CA TYR A 494 10.35 2.62 -19.54
C TYR A 494 10.60 1.39 -20.41
N LYS A 495 11.43 0.45 -19.91
CA LYS A 495 11.75 -0.77 -20.63
C LYS A 495 10.95 -1.94 -20.09
N GLY A 496 10.56 -2.87 -20.94
CA GLY A 496 9.88 -4.10 -20.58
C GLY A 496 8.37 -4.05 -20.83
N ARG A 497 7.66 -5.02 -20.25
CA ARG A 497 6.21 -5.17 -20.36
C ARG A 497 5.52 -4.48 -19.18
N PRO A 498 4.28 -4.00 -19.28
CA PRO A 498 3.56 -3.44 -18.16
C PRO A 498 3.44 -4.44 -17.00
N ALA A 499 2.63 -5.45 -17.16
CA ALA A 499 2.33 -6.44 -16.12
C ALA A 499 3.31 -7.61 -16.16
N TRP A 500 4.46 -7.47 -15.51
CA TRP A 500 5.41 -8.56 -15.35
C TRP A 500 6.28 -8.43 -14.10
N GLY A 501 6.81 -9.55 -13.64
CA GLY A 501 7.78 -9.64 -12.58
C GLY A 501 7.22 -9.30 -11.20
N PHE A 502 8.13 -8.97 -10.30
CA PHE A 502 7.83 -8.39 -9.01
C PHE A 502 8.06 -6.87 -9.09
N ARG A 503 6.98 -6.11 -9.13
CA ARG A 503 7.03 -4.65 -9.26
C ARG A 503 6.95 -3.99 -7.90
N THR A 504 8.06 -3.38 -7.45
CA THR A 504 8.15 -2.76 -6.13
C THR A 504 7.48 -1.40 -6.04
N GLU A 505 7.35 -0.71 -7.18
CA GLU A 505 6.64 0.56 -7.25
C GLU A 505 5.90 0.69 -8.58
N ILE A 506 4.64 1.06 -8.52
CA ILE A 506 3.82 1.50 -9.63
C ILE A 506 2.66 2.34 -9.08
N GLY A 507 2.28 3.42 -9.74
CA GLY A 507 1.21 4.24 -9.18
C GLY A 507 0.66 5.28 -10.14
N THR A 508 -0.31 6.02 -9.63
CA THR A 508 -0.92 7.17 -10.28
C THR A 508 -1.29 8.19 -9.22
N ALA A 509 -1.48 9.45 -9.61
CA ALA A 509 -2.11 10.42 -8.72
C ALA A 509 -3.48 9.88 -8.26
N VAL A 510 -3.81 10.12 -7.00
CA VAL A 510 -5.09 9.76 -6.39
C VAL A 510 -5.64 10.98 -5.67
N PHE A 511 -6.59 11.66 -6.30
CA PHE A 511 -7.22 12.83 -5.70
C PHE A 511 -8.18 12.42 -4.58
N THR A 512 -8.24 13.22 -3.51
CA THR A 512 -9.05 12.94 -2.32
C THR A 512 -10.54 13.18 -2.52
N THR A 513 -11.37 12.85 -1.53
CA THR A 513 -12.81 13.22 -1.48
C THR A 513 -12.98 14.71 -1.18
N PHE A 514 -14.11 15.29 -1.56
CA PHE A 514 -14.38 16.70 -1.28
C PHE A 514 -14.43 16.99 0.22
N GLU A 515 -15.00 16.09 1.00
CA GLU A 515 -15.08 16.20 2.45
C GLU A 515 -13.72 16.26 3.15
N SER A 516 -12.73 15.59 2.61
CA SER A 516 -11.34 15.69 3.07
C SER A 516 -10.62 16.90 2.50
N PHE A 517 -10.82 17.20 1.22
CA PHE A 517 -10.22 18.33 0.54
C PHE A 517 -10.46 19.65 1.26
N ARG A 518 -11.72 19.92 1.66
CA ARG A 518 -12.10 21.15 2.39
C ARG A 518 -11.49 21.27 3.79
N LYS A 519 -10.92 20.19 4.36
CA LYS A 519 -10.29 20.24 5.69
C LYS A 519 -8.93 20.90 5.69
N PHE A 520 -8.23 20.86 4.58
CA PHE A 520 -6.87 21.41 4.48
C PHE A 520 -6.72 22.50 3.42
N MET A 521 -7.68 22.63 2.50
CA MET A 521 -7.66 23.60 1.42
C MET A 521 -8.51 24.83 1.76
N PRO A 522 -7.96 26.06 1.75
CA PRO A 522 -8.73 27.28 1.92
C PRO A 522 -9.83 27.41 0.86
N GLU A 523 -11.02 27.88 1.25
CA GLU A 523 -12.21 27.95 0.38
C GLU A 523 -11.96 28.74 -0.91
N GLU A 524 -11.25 29.85 -0.84
CA GLU A 524 -10.86 30.68 -1.98
C GLU A 524 -9.95 29.96 -2.98
N SER A 525 -9.36 28.83 -2.57
CA SER A 525 -8.47 28.03 -3.41
C SER A 525 -9.10 26.72 -3.90
N TRP A 526 -10.41 26.51 -3.67
CA TRP A 526 -11.05 25.24 -4.05
C TRP A 526 -11.13 25.06 -5.56
N TRP A 527 -11.53 26.10 -6.29
CA TRP A 527 -11.72 26.01 -7.75
C TRP A 527 -11.60 27.36 -8.44
N PRO A 528 -11.08 27.44 -9.68
CA PRO A 528 -10.42 26.37 -10.43
C PRO A 528 -9.07 25.97 -9.81
N ARG A 529 -8.41 24.92 -10.36
CA ARG A 529 -7.06 24.49 -9.97
C ARG A 529 -6.09 25.69 -9.96
N ASN A 530 -5.30 25.80 -8.93
CA ASN A 530 -4.40 26.93 -8.68
C ASN A 530 -3.12 26.52 -7.93
N ASP A 531 -2.23 27.48 -7.63
CA ASP A 531 -0.94 27.24 -6.97
C ASP A 531 -1.07 26.65 -5.56
N MET A 532 -2.20 26.82 -4.87
CA MET A 532 -2.42 26.20 -3.57
C MET A 532 -2.52 24.68 -3.67
N TRP A 533 -3.05 24.13 -4.79
CA TRP A 533 -3.06 22.70 -5.02
C TRP A 533 -1.64 22.14 -5.14
N ASP A 534 -0.68 22.91 -5.69
CA ASP A 534 0.73 22.51 -5.77
C ASP A 534 1.40 22.46 -4.38
N LYS A 535 0.92 23.26 -3.40
CA LYS A 535 1.37 23.16 -2.00
C LYS A 535 0.95 21.84 -1.33
N HIS A 536 -0.06 21.17 -1.90
CA HIS A 536 -0.52 19.84 -1.55
C HIS A 536 -0.20 18.80 -2.64
N PHE A 537 0.87 19.04 -3.40
CA PHE A 537 1.47 18.11 -4.37
C PHE A 537 0.61 17.77 -5.59
N PHE A 538 -0.25 18.70 -6.03
CA PHE A 538 -0.98 18.55 -7.29
C PHE A 538 -0.57 19.59 -8.33
N GLY A 539 0.72 19.56 -8.67
CA GLY A 539 1.37 20.47 -9.58
C GLY A 539 2.81 20.06 -9.86
N LYS A 540 3.70 21.04 -10.03
CA LYS A 540 5.11 20.80 -10.36
C LYS A 540 5.88 20.15 -9.19
N SER A 541 5.43 20.31 -7.96
CA SER A 541 6.02 19.71 -6.77
C SER A 541 5.95 18.18 -6.78
N ALA A 542 5.01 17.59 -7.53
CA ALA A 542 4.86 16.15 -7.73
C ALA A 542 4.79 15.78 -9.23
N ALA A 543 5.75 16.27 -10.01
CA ALA A 543 5.79 16.06 -11.45
C ALA A 543 5.78 14.57 -11.84
N ASN A 544 6.36 13.68 -11.01
CA ASN A 544 6.35 12.24 -11.22
C ASN A 544 4.94 11.64 -11.22
N ALA A 545 4.01 12.19 -10.43
CA ALA A 545 2.60 11.79 -10.40
C ALA A 545 1.83 12.22 -11.65
N ALA A 546 2.44 13.05 -12.50
CA ALA A 546 1.82 13.63 -13.69
C ALA A 546 0.41 14.23 -13.43
N PRO A 547 0.26 15.18 -12.46
CA PRO A 547 -1.05 15.69 -12.08
C PRO A 547 -1.80 16.36 -13.23
N ASP A 548 -1.09 16.97 -14.19
CA ASP A 548 -1.68 17.56 -15.38
C ASP A 548 -2.38 16.49 -16.22
N LYS A 549 -1.68 15.38 -16.50
CA LYS A 549 -2.26 14.26 -17.24
C LYS A 549 -3.45 13.63 -16.51
N TYR A 550 -3.37 13.52 -15.17
CA TYR A 550 -4.49 13.03 -14.37
C TYR A 550 -5.72 13.94 -14.50
N PHE A 551 -5.51 15.26 -14.38
CA PHE A 551 -6.57 16.27 -14.47
C PHE A 551 -7.24 16.24 -15.85
N GLU A 552 -6.44 16.19 -16.93
CA GLU A 552 -6.91 16.05 -18.31
C GLU A 552 -7.69 14.74 -18.51
N THR A 553 -7.19 13.62 -17.99
CA THR A 553 -7.85 12.31 -18.12
C THR A 553 -9.22 12.29 -17.44
N VAL A 554 -9.39 12.99 -16.29
CA VAL A 554 -10.71 13.12 -15.67
C VAL A 554 -11.69 13.82 -16.63
N ALA A 555 -11.26 14.89 -17.27
CA ALA A 555 -12.10 15.62 -18.24
C ALA A 555 -12.37 14.81 -19.51
N GLU A 556 -11.34 14.15 -20.07
CA GLU A 556 -11.45 13.31 -21.26
C GLU A 556 -12.40 12.13 -21.04
N ASN A 557 -12.29 11.45 -19.89
CA ASN A 557 -13.05 10.23 -19.62
C ASN A 557 -14.47 10.53 -19.15
N TYR A 558 -14.66 11.56 -18.31
CA TYR A 558 -15.92 11.81 -17.60
C TYR A 558 -16.54 13.19 -17.91
N GLY A 559 -15.92 13.97 -18.82
CA GLY A 559 -16.32 15.33 -19.16
C GLY A 559 -15.82 16.39 -18.18
N GLU A 560 -15.76 17.64 -18.64
CA GLU A 560 -15.35 18.78 -17.83
C GLU A 560 -16.11 18.84 -16.51
N ALA A 561 -15.45 19.28 -15.45
CA ALA A 561 -16.06 19.40 -14.13
C ALA A 561 -16.65 20.80 -13.93
N ASP A 562 -17.84 20.87 -13.34
CA ASP A 562 -18.54 22.11 -13.03
C ASP A 562 -18.05 22.81 -11.76
N GLY A 563 -17.12 22.19 -11.03
CA GLY A 563 -16.54 22.69 -9.79
C GLY A 563 -15.83 21.58 -9.03
N ILE A 564 -15.32 21.92 -7.84
CA ILE A 564 -14.51 20.98 -7.04
C ILE A 564 -15.27 19.71 -6.62
N GLU A 565 -16.54 19.81 -6.21
CA GLU A 565 -17.33 18.63 -5.82
C GLU A 565 -17.52 17.66 -6.98
N ASP A 566 -17.80 18.19 -8.17
CA ASP A 566 -17.95 17.39 -9.40
C ASP A 566 -16.60 16.78 -9.82
N PHE A 567 -15.54 17.55 -9.72
CA PHE A 567 -14.20 17.04 -9.99
C PHE A 567 -13.84 15.90 -9.03
N CYS A 568 -14.03 16.08 -7.73
CA CYS A 568 -13.77 15.01 -6.74
C CYS A 568 -14.56 13.74 -7.07
N ARG A 569 -15.85 13.87 -7.43
CA ARG A 569 -16.71 12.73 -7.77
C ARG A 569 -16.23 11.97 -9.00
N LYS A 570 -15.85 12.68 -10.07
CA LYS A 570 -15.27 12.11 -11.29
C LYS A 570 -13.91 11.48 -11.04
N ALA A 571 -13.09 12.15 -10.22
CA ALA A 571 -11.77 11.66 -9.81
C ALA A 571 -11.88 10.32 -9.06
N GLN A 572 -12.92 10.10 -8.21
CA GLN A 572 -13.08 8.81 -7.54
C GLN A 572 -13.35 7.65 -8.51
N LEU A 573 -14.05 7.89 -9.64
CA LEU A 573 -14.22 6.86 -10.67
C LEU A 573 -12.88 6.50 -11.34
N LEU A 574 -12.09 7.51 -11.68
CA LEU A 574 -10.75 7.30 -12.25
C LEU A 574 -9.85 6.55 -11.25
N ASN A 575 -9.85 6.98 -9.98
CA ASN A 575 -9.11 6.32 -8.91
C ASN A 575 -9.49 4.84 -8.80
N LEU A 576 -10.79 4.52 -8.80
CA LEU A 576 -11.30 3.16 -8.68
C LEU A 576 -10.89 2.29 -9.87
N GLU A 577 -11.14 2.77 -11.09
CA GLU A 577 -10.91 2.01 -12.33
C GLU A 577 -9.43 1.71 -12.52
N VAL A 578 -8.57 2.73 -12.43
CA VAL A 578 -7.14 2.59 -12.73
C VAL A 578 -6.43 1.76 -11.67
N ASN A 579 -6.68 2.02 -10.38
CA ASN A 579 -6.04 1.26 -9.32
C ASN A 579 -6.51 -0.20 -9.27
N LYS A 580 -7.79 -0.48 -9.61
CA LYS A 580 -8.27 -1.85 -9.80
C LYS A 580 -7.52 -2.54 -10.94
N ALA A 581 -7.40 -1.88 -12.09
CA ALA A 581 -6.76 -2.43 -13.26
C ALA A 581 -5.26 -2.71 -13.07
N MET A 582 -4.54 -1.91 -12.26
CA MET A 582 -3.14 -2.18 -11.92
C MET A 582 -2.96 -3.56 -11.31
N TYR A 583 -3.77 -3.90 -10.29
CA TYR A 583 -3.65 -5.20 -9.62
C TYR A 583 -4.22 -6.35 -10.46
N GLU A 584 -5.36 -6.15 -11.12
CA GLU A 584 -5.95 -7.16 -12.01
C GLU A 584 -5.01 -7.49 -13.18
N GLY A 585 -4.32 -6.49 -13.75
CA GLY A 585 -3.35 -6.68 -14.81
C GLY A 585 -2.19 -7.57 -14.39
N TRP A 586 -1.60 -7.33 -13.20
CA TRP A 586 -0.56 -8.21 -12.67
C TRP A 586 -1.10 -9.62 -12.34
N GLN A 587 -2.27 -9.74 -11.74
CA GLN A 587 -2.90 -11.03 -11.46
C GLN A 587 -3.28 -11.79 -12.74
N HIS A 588 -3.53 -11.07 -13.85
CA HIS A 588 -3.77 -11.68 -15.16
C HIS A 588 -2.58 -12.54 -15.62
N HIS A 589 -1.37 -12.14 -15.21
CA HIS A 589 -0.10 -12.80 -15.49
C HIS A 589 0.46 -13.61 -14.31
N MET A 590 -0.36 -13.85 -13.28
CA MET A 590 0.04 -14.54 -12.06
C MET A 590 0.70 -15.89 -12.37
N TRP A 591 1.95 -16.05 -11.91
CA TRP A 591 2.83 -17.22 -12.09
C TRP A 591 3.28 -17.51 -13.53
N ASP A 592 2.71 -16.88 -14.54
CA ASP A 592 3.28 -16.91 -15.87
C ASP A 592 4.59 -16.11 -15.87
N ASP A 593 4.51 -14.82 -15.67
CA ASP A 593 5.66 -13.94 -15.57
C ASP A 593 5.47 -12.78 -14.55
N ALA A 594 4.44 -12.82 -13.71
CA ALA A 594 4.20 -11.87 -12.62
C ALA A 594 4.11 -12.58 -11.26
N THR A 595 4.78 -12.03 -10.24
CA THR A 595 4.89 -12.62 -8.90
C THR A 595 4.49 -11.66 -7.79
N GLY A 596 4.36 -10.37 -8.08
CA GLY A 596 3.91 -9.38 -7.10
C GLY A 596 3.89 -7.96 -7.61
N ILE A 597 3.09 -7.13 -6.92
CA ILE A 597 2.90 -5.72 -7.22
C ILE A 597 2.72 -4.93 -5.92
N MET A 598 3.36 -3.76 -5.83
CA MET A 598 3.20 -2.81 -4.73
C MET A 598 2.93 -1.42 -5.28
N THR A 599 1.81 -0.80 -4.86
CA THR A 599 1.47 0.56 -5.30
C THR A 599 2.36 1.61 -4.66
N TRP A 600 2.71 2.64 -5.40
CA TRP A 600 3.31 3.87 -4.95
C TRP A 600 2.27 4.98 -4.89
N MET A 601 1.76 5.43 -3.72
CA MET A 601 1.93 4.86 -2.39
C MET A 601 0.57 4.44 -1.84
N SER A 602 0.56 3.64 -0.77
CA SER A 602 -0.70 3.19 -0.16
C SER A 602 -1.16 4.07 1.00
N GLN A 603 -0.23 4.78 1.67
CA GLN A 603 -0.49 5.56 2.88
C GLN A 603 0.09 6.97 2.77
N PRO A 604 -0.71 8.04 3.00
CA PRO A 604 -0.22 9.41 2.99
C PRO A 604 0.34 9.83 4.35
N ALA A 605 1.48 10.49 4.36
CA ALA A 605 2.07 11.09 5.56
C ALA A 605 1.61 12.53 5.82
N TYR A 606 1.12 13.22 4.80
CA TYR A 606 0.69 14.61 4.75
C TYR A 606 -0.61 14.73 3.96
N PRO A 607 -1.48 15.71 4.19
CA PRO A 607 -2.67 15.90 3.37
C PRO A 607 -2.30 16.32 1.95
N SER A 608 -1.90 15.32 1.14
CA SER A 608 -1.52 15.47 -0.26
C SER A 608 -2.65 15.06 -1.19
N LEU A 609 -2.55 15.48 -2.46
CA LEU A 609 -3.51 15.16 -3.52
C LEU A 609 -2.99 14.07 -4.48
N VAL A 610 -1.94 13.35 -4.05
CA VAL A 610 -1.29 12.25 -4.77
C VAL A 610 -0.94 11.10 -3.83
N TRP A 611 -0.50 9.96 -4.37
CA TRP A 611 0.16 8.87 -3.67
C TRP A 611 -0.57 8.35 -2.43
N GLN A 612 -1.82 7.92 -2.58
CA GLN A 612 -2.64 7.43 -1.47
C GLN A 612 -3.68 6.43 -1.94
N THR A 613 -4.16 5.58 -1.04
CA THR A 613 -5.33 4.73 -1.25
C THR A 613 -6.50 5.22 -0.40
N TYR A 614 -6.24 5.51 0.85
CA TYR A 614 -7.06 6.34 1.74
C TYR A 614 -6.30 7.64 2.01
N ASP A 615 -7.00 8.70 2.33
CA ASP A 615 -6.37 9.99 2.52
C ASP A 615 -5.83 10.21 3.95
N TYR A 616 -5.20 11.36 4.18
CA TYR A 616 -4.60 11.71 5.48
C TYR A 616 -5.60 11.61 6.64
N TYR A 617 -6.88 11.85 6.39
CA TYR A 617 -7.95 11.76 7.39
C TYR A 617 -8.53 10.35 7.53
N LEU A 618 -7.90 9.35 6.93
CA LEU A 618 -8.27 7.94 6.93
C LEU A 618 -9.61 7.67 6.21
N ASP A 619 -9.96 8.51 5.22
CA ASP A 619 -11.12 8.31 4.36
C ASP A 619 -10.74 7.46 3.14
N PRO A 620 -11.33 6.25 2.96
CA PRO A 620 -11.04 5.40 1.82
C PRO A 620 -11.52 6.04 0.51
N THR A 621 -10.59 6.28 -0.42
CA THR A 621 -10.89 6.81 -1.77
C THR A 621 -11.35 5.71 -2.73
N GLY A 622 -11.73 6.10 -3.96
CA GLY A 622 -12.00 5.14 -5.04
C GLY A 622 -10.85 4.18 -5.29
N ALA A 623 -9.59 4.61 -5.08
CA ALA A 623 -8.41 3.75 -5.21
C ALA A 623 -8.41 2.60 -4.19
N TYR A 624 -8.71 2.90 -2.93
CA TYR A 624 -8.84 1.90 -1.88
C TYR A 624 -9.84 0.80 -2.27
N TRP A 625 -11.02 1.20 -2.73
CA TRP A 625 -12.10 0.26 -3.07
C TRP A 625 -11.80 -0.53 -4.34
N GLY A 626 -11.16 0.11 -5.34
CA GLY A 626 -10.69 -0.56 -6.55
C GLY A 626 -9.65 -1.65 -6.23
N ILE A 627 -8.65 -1.31 -5.42
CA ILE A 627 -7.60 -2.24 -4.97
C ILE A 627 -8.20 -3.37 -4.13
N ARG A 628 -9.07 -3.03 -3.15
CA ARG A 628 -9.74 -4.01 -2.32
C ARG A 628 -10.48 -5.06 -3.19
N LYS A 629 -11.21 -4.60 -4.20
CA LYS A 629 -11.91 -5.48 -5.13
C LYS A 629 -10.94 -6.37 -5.93
N ALA A 630 -9.92 -5.78 -6.53
CA ALA A 630 -8.93 -6.52 -7.31
C ALA A 630 -8.13 -7.54 -6.49
N CYS A 631 -7.84 -7.22 -5.23
CA CYS A 631 -7.00 -8.04 -4.35
C CYS A 631 -7.77 -9.12 -3.57
N GLU A 632 -9.06 -9.32 -3.78
CA GLU A 632 -9.83 -10.41 -3.15
C GLU A 632 -9.06 -11.74 -3.24
N PRO A 633 -9.03 -12.57 -2.19
CA PRO A 633 -8.31 -13.86 -2.23
C PRO A 633 -8.84 -14.83 -3.29
N VAL A 634 -10.16 -14.80 -3.51
CA VAL A 634 -10.84 -15.46 -4.64
C VAL A 634 -11.48 -14.35 -5.47
N HIS A 635 -11.12 -14.24 -6.74
CA HIS A 635 -11.49 -13.09 -7.57
C HIS A 635 -11.86 -13.51 -8.99
N ILE A 636 -12.79 -12.80 -9.61
CA ILE A 636 -13.12 -12.92 -11.02
C ILE A 636 -12.93 -11.58 -11.71
N GLN A 637 -12.19 -11.55 -12.81
CA GLN A 637 -11.79 -10.32 -13.49
C GLN A 637 -11.97 -10.40 -15.01
N TRP A 638 -12.16 -9.24 -15.61
CA TRP A 638 -12.20 -9.02 -17.05
C TRP A 638 -11.01 -8.17 -17.50
N SER A 639 -10.35 -8.59 -18.55
CA SER A 639 -9.24 -7.88 -19.15
C SER A 639 -9.73 -6.78 -20.10
N HIS A 640 -9.35 -5.56 -19.80
CA HIS A 640 -9.60 -4.40 -20.67
C HIS A 640 -8.82 -4.45 -21.99
N ALA A 641 -7.81 -5.32 -22.10
CA ALA A 641 -6.96 -5.42 -23.29
C ALA A 641 -7.55 -6.35 -24.36
N ASP A 642 -7.97 -7.56 -23.96
CA ASP A 642 -8.34 -8.63 -24.88
C ASP A 642 -9.74 -9.18 -24.63
N ASN A 643 -10.50 -8.60 -23.70
CA ASN A 643 -11.84 -9.03 -23.30
C ASN A 643 -11.91 -10.43 -22.66
N SER A 644 -10.79 -11.03 -22.29
CA SER A 644 -10.78 -12.32 -21.59
C SER A 644 -11.26 -12.18 -20.14
N VAL A 645 -11.87 -13.25 -19.63
CA VAL A 645 -12.29 -13.39 -18.24
C VAL A 645 -11.45 -14.45 -17.57
N LYS A 646 -10.84 -14.10 -16.43
CA LYS A 646 -10.07 -15.02 -15.60
C LYS A 646 -10.65 -15.13 -14.19
N ALA A 647 -10.50 -16.29 -13.57
CA ALA A 647 -10.68 -16.45 -12.13
C ALA A 647 -9.32 -16.64 -11.46
N VAL A 648 -9.13 -15.98 -10.32
CA VAL A 648 -7.90 -15.99 -9.53
C VAL A 648 -8.22 -16.56 -8.16
N ASN A 649 -7.40 -17.49 -7.71
CA ASN A 649 -7.44 -18.05 -6.36
C ASN A 649 -6.06 -17.94 -5.74
N THR A 650 -5.86 -16.97 -4.83
CA THR A 650 -4.58 -16.80 -4.10
C THR A 650 -4.58 -17.52 -2.76
N THR A 651 -5.63 -18.28 -2.44
CA THR A 651 -5.71 -19.09 -1.22
C THR A 651 -4.93 -20.41 -1.37
N ARG A 652 -4.69 -21.08 -0.27
CA ARG A 652 -4.02 -22.39 -0.23
C ARG A 652 -4.95 -23.56 -0.52
N GLU A 653 -6.25 -23.31 -0.69
CA GLU A 653 -7.25 -24.36 -0.88
C GLU A 653 -7.82 -24.34 -2.31
N PRO A 654 -7.98 -25.49 -2.97
CA PRO A 654 -8.69 -25.55 -4.23
C PRO A 654 -10.19 -25.32 -4.01
N LEU A 655 -10.87 -24.85 -5.05
CA LEU A 655 -12.31 -24.60 -4.97
C LEU A 655 -13.01 -24.93 -6.29
N GLU A 656 -14.29 -25.29 -6.20
CA GLU A 656 -15.20 -25.47 -7.32
C GLU A 656 -16.18 -24.32 -7.39
N ALA A 657 -16.33 -23.73 -8.55
CA ALA A 657 -17.20 -22.57 -8.72
C ALA A 657 -17.94 -22.57 -10.07
N THR A 658 -18.89 -21.67 -10.18
CA THR A 658 -19.55 -21.31 -11.42
C THR A 658 -19.29 -19.83 -11.70
N ALA A 659 -18.61 -19.57 -12.81
CA ALA A 659 -18.39 -18.22 -13.30
C ALA A 659 -19.54 -17.82 -14.23
N THR A 660 -20.06 -16.60 -14.03
CA THR A 660 -21.12 -16.04 -14.87
C THR A 660 -20.73 -14.63 -15.29
N ALA A 661 -20.88 -14.33 -16.59
CA ALA A 661 -20.73 -12.99 -17.13
C ALA A 661 -22.06 -12.52 -17.73
N ARG A 662 -22.41 -11.27 -17.48
CA ARG A 662 -23.57 -10.59 -18.07
C ARG A 662 -23.20 -9.20 -18.51
N VAL A 663 -23.71 -8.78 -19.66
CA VAL A 663 -23.53 -7.41 -20.17
C VAL A 663 -24.88 -6.69 -20.19
N TYR A 664 -24.85 -5.44 -19.79
CA TYR A 664 -26.04 -4.58 -19.75
C TYR A 664 -25.79 -3.31 -20.55
N ASP A 665 -26.81 -2.79 -21.21
CA ASP A 665 -26.73 -1.46 -21.81
C ASP A 665 -26.69 -0.36 -20.72
N LEU A 666 -26.54 0.89 -21.14
CA LEU A 666 -26.48 2.05 -20.24
C LEU A 666 -27.75 2.19 -19.36
N ASP A 667 -28.92 1.77 -19.87
CA ASP A 667 -30.19 1.76 -19.11
C ASP A 667 -30.33 0.57 -18.16
N GLY A 668 -29.36 -0.34 -18.10
CA GLY A 668 -29.38 -1.52 -17.26
C GLY A 668 -30.18 -2.68 -17.82
N ARG A 669 -30.48 -2.71 -19.12
CA ARG A 669 -31.14 -3.84 -19.79
C ARG A 669 -30.10 -4.90 -20.14
N LEU A 670 -30.41 -6.15 -19.81
CA LEU A 670 -29.53 -7.28 -20.15
C LEU A 670 -29.39 -7.41 -21.68
N LEU A 671 -28.16 -7.62 -22.13
CA LEU A 671 -27.81 -7.97 -23.49
C LEU A 671 -27.51 -9.48 -23.55
N PRO A 672 -28.52 -10.35 -23.79
CA PRO A 672 -28.42 -11.80 -23.58
C PRO A 672 -27.34 -12.47 -24.44
N GLN A 673 -27.03 -11.88 -25.63
CA GLN A 673 -26.02 -12.41 -26.55
C GLN A 673 -24.60 -12.45 -25.97
N PHE A 674 -24.33 -11.69 -24.90
CA PHE A 674 -23.03 -11.69 -24.21
C PHE A 674 -23.06 -12.47 -22.89
N THR A 675 -24.19 -13.12 -22.55
CA THR A 675 -24.27 -13.92 -21.32
C THR A 675 -23.50 -15.21 -21.49
N GLN A 676 -22.57 -15.46 -20.57
CA GLN A 676 -21.78 -16.69 -20.53
C GLN A 676 -21.80 -17.29 -19.13
N GLN A 677 -21.70 -18.61 -19.05
CA GLN A 677 -21.60 -19.34 -17.79
C GLN A 677 -20.70 -20.56 -17.97
N LEU A 678 -19.81 -20.79 -17.00
CA LEU A 678 -18.87 -21.91 -17.01
C LEU A 678 -18.66 -22.45 -15.59
N ARG A 679 -18.74 -23.75 -15.43
CA ARG A 679 -18.27 -24.42 -14.21
C ARG A 679 -16.77 -24.60 -14.28
N VAL A 680 -16.08 -24.26 -13.20
CA VAL A 680 -14.62 -24.24 -13.11
C VAL A 680 -14.14 -24.85 -11.81
N SER A 681 -13.09 -25.65 -11.89
CA SER A 681 -12.26 -26.07 -10.76
C SER A 681 -11.03 -25.17 -10.73
N LEU A 682 -10.79 -24.48 -9.63
CA LEU A 682 -9.65 -23.60 -9.42
C LEU A 682 -8.71 -24.27 -8.42
N ALA A 683 -7.50 -24.59 -8.85
CA ALA A 683 -6.47 -25.05 -7.94
C ALA A 683 -6.09 -23.95 -6.94
N ALA A 684 -5.48 -24.34 -5.84
CA ALA A 684 -4.87 -23.39 -4.91
C ALA A 684 -3.82 -22.54 -5.62
N ASN A 685 -3.74 -21.26 -5.27
CA ASN A 685 -2.70 -20.33 -5.70
C ASN A 685 -2.51 -20.27 -7.24
N THR A 686 -3.60 -20.05 -7.98
CA THR A 686 -3.61 -20.06 -9.45
C THR A 686 -4.50 -18.98 -10.05
N ALA A 687 -4.18 -18.55 -11.28
CA ALA A 687 -5.07 -17.80 -12.15
C ALA A 687 -5.46 -18.69 -13.35
N ARG A 688 -6.75 -18.71 -13.70
CA ARG A 688 -7.28 -19.54 -14.78
C ARG A 688 -8.12 -18.73 -15.75
N SER A 689 -7.79 -18.82 -17.05
CA SER A 689 -8.63 -18.30 -18.12
C SER A 689 -9.92 -19.11 -18.24
N LEU A 690 -11.03 -18.42 -18.41
CA LEU A 690 -12.37 -18.99 -18.45
C LEU A 690 -12.97 -18.92 -19.85
N PHE A 691 -13.24 -17.73 -20.33
CA PHE A 691 -13.81 -17.43 -21.63
C PHE A 691 -13.55 -15.97 -22.00
N ASP A 692 -13.83 -15.62 -23.25
CA ASP A 692 -13.74 -14.24 -23.74
C ASP A 692 -15.14 -13.66 -23.96
N LEU A 693 -15.32 -12.37 -23.64
CA LEU A 693 -16.50 -11.61 -24.00
C LEU A 693 -16.31 -11.05 -25.41
N ASN A 694 -16.93 -11.71 -26.39
CA ASN A 694 -16.77 -11.31 -27.78
C ASN A 694 -17.74 -10.17 -28.14
N PHE A 695 -17.32 -8.94 -27.91
CA PHE A 695 -18.08 -7.74 -28.32
C PHE A 695 -18.12 -7.56 -29.84
N SER A 696 -17.31 -8.30 -30.57
CA SER A 696 -17.24 -8.34 -32.03
C SER A 696 -18.00 -9.53 -32.62
N GLU A 697 -18.90 -10.21 -31.86
CA GLU A 697 -19.63 -11.35 -32.38
C GLU A 697 -20.37 -11.00 -33.68
N GLY A 698 -20.18 -11.82 -34.69
CA GLY A 698 -20.66 -11.57 -36.05
C GLY A 698 -19.74 -10.68 -36.90
N ASN A 699 -18.58 -10.25 -36.38
CA ASN A 699 -17.56 -9.56 -37.15
C ASN A 699 -16.97 -10.50 -38.21
N LEU A 700 -17.24 -10.19 -39.48
CA LEU A 700 -16.78 -10.97 -40.63
C LEU A 700 -15.27 -10.78 -40.86
N ALA A 701 -14.68 -9.70 -40.32
CA ALA A 701 -13.26 -9.37 -40.45
C ALA A 701 -12.39 -10.02 -39.35
N ARG A 702 -12.98 -10.60 -38.31
CA ARG A 702 -12.24 -11.17 -37.16
C ARG A 702 -11.22 -12.22 -37.60
N ASN A 703 -9.94 -12.03 -37.18
CA ASN A 703 -8.79 -12.88 -37.52
C ASN A 703 -8.60 -13.12 -39.04
N ARG A 704 -9.00 -12.17 -39.87
CA ARG A 704 -8.85 -12.25 -41.29
C ARG A 704 -7.52 -11.67 -41.78
N PRO A 705 -6.97 -12.16 -42.92
CA PRO A 705 -5.74 -11.61 -43.45
C PRO A 705 -5.87 -10.14 -43.80
N VAL A 706 -4.83 -9.38 -43.47
CA VAL A 706 -4.74 -7.94 -43.65
C VAL A 706 -3.53 -7.61 -44.51
N LYS A 707 -3.67 -6.63 -45.44
CA LYS A 707 -2.57 -6.00 -46.12
C LYS A 707 -2.63 -4.50 -45.92
N ALA A 708 -1.49 -3.87 -45.85
CA ALA A 708 -1.36 -2.42 -45.75
C ALA A 708 -0.34 -1.88 -46.75
N SER A 709 -0.46 -0.62 -47.13
CA SER A 709 0.50 0.10 -47.95
C SER A 709 1.87 0.21 -47.25
N SER A 710 1.84 0.40 -45.93
CA SER A 710 3.02 0.45 -45.09
C SER A 710 2.67 0.02 -43.64
N SER A 711 3.67 -0.24 -42.84
CA SER A 711 3.52 -0.43 -41.40
C SER A 711 4.72 0.22 -40.67
N SER A 712 4.41 1.17 -39.79
CA SER A 712 5.41 1.79 -38.91
C SER A 712 5.82 0.85 -37.79
N PRO A 713 7.08 0.92 -37.33
CA PRO A 713 7.53 0.20 -36.12
C PRO A 713 6.75 0.58 -34.84
N ASP A 714 6.06 1.71 -34.84
CA ASP A 714 5.26 2.19 -33.69
C ASP A 714 3.96 1.40 -33.49
N GLY A 715 3.58 0.51 -34.45
CA GLY A 715 2.42 -0.36 -34.36
C GLY A 715 2.79 -1.84 -34.24
N ALA A 716 1.80 -2.67 -33.96
CA ALA A 716 1.94 -4.14 -33.89
C ALA A 716 1.86 -4.81 -35.29
N GLY A 717 1.89 -4.01 -36.37
CA GLY A 717 1.76 -4.50 -37.73
C GLY A 717 0.32 -4.60 -38.24
N ALA A 718 0.16 -4.91 -39.56
CA ALA A 718 -1.14 -4.91 -40.19
C ALA A 718 -2.15 -5.89 -39.61
N GLY A 719 -1.70 -7.04 -39.10
CA GLY A 719 -2.56 -8.06 -38.47
C GLY A 719 -3.34 -7.59 -37.25
N ALA A 720 -2.85 -6.57 -36.56
CA ALA A 720 -3.51 -5.96 -35.41
C ALA A 720 -4.91 -5.38 -35.73
N LEU A 721 -5.17 -5.07 -37.02
CA LEU A 721 -6.43 -4.49 -37.45
C LEU A 721 -7.65 -5.41 -37.25
N THR A 722 -7.46 -6.73 -37.12
CA THR A 722 -8.56 -7.70 -37.07
C THR A 722 -8.41 -8.71 -35.94
N ASP A 723 -7.45 -8.49 -35.01
CA ASP A 723 -7.15 -9.43 -33.93
C ASP A 723 -8.12 -9.32 -32.74
N GLY A 724 -8.99 -8.28 -32.75
CA GLY A 724 -10.00 -8.00 -31.73
C GLY A 724 -9.43 -7.61 -30.38
N ASN A 725 -8.23 -7.08 -30.42
CA ASN A 725 -7.54 -6.56 -29.26
C ASN A 725 -7.53 -5.03 -29.32
N ASP A 726 -8.39 -4.40 -28.51
CA ASP A 726 -8.52 -2.92 -28.46
C ASP A 726 -7.21 -2.22 -28.03
N SER A 727 -6.17 -2.98 -27.79
CA SER A 727 -4.89 -2.50 -27.32
C SER A 727 -3.76 -2.66 -28.33
N SER A 728 -3.89 -3.50 -29.32
CA SER A 728 -2.99 -3.56 -30.47
C SER A 728 -3.47 -2.64 -31.59
N ARG A 729 -2.56 -2.12 -32.38
CA ARG A 729 -2.92 -1.23 -33.48
C ARG A 729 -2.02 -1.39 -34.68
N TRP A 730 -2.57 -1.15 -35.87
CA TRP A 730 -1.78 -0.83 -37.05
C TRP A 730 -1.44 0.66 -37.05
N ALA A 731 -0.21 0.99 -37.46
CA ALA A 731 0.21 2.35 -37.73
C ALA A 731 0.90 2.40 -39.14
N SER A 732 0.58 3.42 -39.97
CA SER A 732 1.20 3.62 -41.26
C SER A 732 2.48 4.47 -41.17
N GLU A 733 3.21 4.59 -42.28
CA GLU A 733 4.15 5.68 -42.50
C GLU A 733 3.46 7.04 -42.51
N TYR A 734 4.22 8.14 -42.33
CA TYR A 734 3.74 9.50 -42.06
C TYR A 734 3.46 10.29 -43.33
N ASN A 735 2.61 9.74 -44.20
CA ASN A 735 2.11 10.42 -45.41
C ASN A 735 0.63 10.12 -45.64
N ASP A 736 -0.04 10.88 -46.53
CA ASP A 736 -1.49 10.82 -46.68
C ASP A 736 -1.96 9.64 -47.55
N ASP A 737 -1.15 9.15 -48.50
CA ASP A 737 -1.54 8.10 -49.46
C ASP A 737 -1.40 6.68 -48.88
N GLN A 738 -1.93 6.43 -47.71
CA GLN A 738 -1.86 5.12 -47.08
C GLN A 738 -3.21 4.41 -47.08
N TRP A 739 -3.16 3.10 -47.20
CA TRP A 739 -4.33 2.24 -47.12
C TRP A 739 -4.09 0.97 -46.32
N ILE A 740 -5.19 0.40 -45.83
CA ILE A 740 -5.20 -0.91 -45.21
C ILE A 740 -6.46 -1.67 -45.63
N GLU A 741 -6.32 -2.96 -45.95
CA GLU A 741 -7.38 -3.80 -46.50
C GLU A 741 -7.49 -5.15 -45.75
N VAL A 742 -8.71 -5.60 -45.56
CA VAL A 742 -9.06 -6.92 -45.00
C VAL A 742 -9.58 -7.85 -46.08
N ASP A 743 -9.07 -9.06 -46.18
CA ASP A 743 -9.61 -10.14 -47.00
C ASP A 743 -10.59 -10.98 -46.15
N LEU A 744 -11.90 -10.87 -46.41
CA LEU A 744 -12.93 -11.63 -45.73
C LEU A 744 -12.92 -13.14 -46.06
N GLY A 745 -11.95 -13.59 -46.89
CA GLY A 745 -11.76 -14.97 -47.33
C GLY A 745 -12.61 -15.38 -48.51
N GLU A 746 -13.83 -14.94 -48.56
CA GLU A 746 -14.77 -15.10 -49.66
C GLU A 746 -15.70 -13.89 -49.81
N ARG A 747 -16.50 -13.85 -50.84
CA ARG A 747 -17.48 -12.77 -50.99
C ARG A 747 -18.57 -12.89 -49.97
N ARG A 748 -18.61 -11.89 -49.06
CA ARG A 748 -19.53 -11.79 -47.93
C ARG A 748 -20.53 -10.67 -48.11
N ALA A 749 -21.74 -10.86 -47.60
CA ALA A 749 -22.77 -9.83 -47.54
C ALA A 749 -22.66 -9.11 -46.19
N PHE A 750 -22.63 -7.78 -46.18
CA PHE A 750 -22.57 -6.96 -44.96
C PHE A 750 -23.26 -5.60 -45.14
N THR A 751 -23.56 -4.93 -44.03
CA THR A 751 -24.30 -3.68 -43.98
C THR A 751 -23.63 -2.62 -43.11
N GLU A 752 -22.47 -2.93 -42.52
CA GLU A 752 -21.82 -2.01 -41.61
C GLU A 752 -20.31 -2.27 -41.56
N VAL A 753 -19.52 -1.18 -41.52
CA VAL A 753 -18.09 -1.21 -41.19
C VAL A 753 -17.85 -0.34 -39.97
N VAL A 754 -17.09 -0.83 -39.02
CA VAL A 754 -16.66 -0.08 -37.84
C VAL A 754 -15.15 0.14 -37.92
N LEU A 755 -14.71 1.38 -37.77
CA LEU A 755 -13.30 1.76 -37.67
C LEU A 755 -13.04 2.28 -36.27
N ARG A 756 -12.06 1.67 -35.57
CA ARG A 756 -11.61 2.15 -34.26
C ARG A 756 -10.25 2.81 -34.42
N TRP A 757 -10.26 4.12 -34.44
CA TRP A 757 -9.07 4.94 -34.62
C TRP A 757 -8.35 5.14 -33.30
N GLU A 758 -7.05 5.20 -33.35
CA GLU A 758 -6.19 5.82 -32.36
C GLU A 758 -6.17 7.34 -32.60
N ASP A 759 -5.51 8.13 -31.76
CA ASP A 759 -5.45 9.59 -31.87
C ASP A 759 -4.93 10.06 -33.24
N ALA A 760 -4.00 9.34 -33.86
CA ALA A 760 -3.50 9.57 -35.20
C ALA A 760 -4.47 9.01 -36.25
N HIS A 761 -5.62 9.65 -36.40
CA HIS A 761 -6.68 9.24 -37.32
C HIS A 761 -6.62 9.93 -38.67
N ALA A 762 -7.46 9.47 -39.60
CA ALA A 762 -7.72 10.17 -40.85
C ALA A 762 -8.77 11.29 -40.66
N ALA A 763 -8.44 12.51 -41.02
CA ALA A 763 -9.41 13.59 -41.18
C ALA A 763 -10.28 13.42 -42.43
N ALA A 764 -9.73 12.80 -43.48
CA ALA A 764 -10.48 12.43 -44.66
C ALA A 764 -10.05 11.03 -45.14
N TYR A 765 -11.03 10.19 -45.49
CA TYR A 765 -10.78 8.84 -45.99
C TYR A 765 -11.95 8.30 -46.81
N LYS A 766 -11.69 7.20 -47.52
CA LYS A 766 -12.70 6.40 -48.22
C LYS A 766 -12.75 4.97 -47.68
N LEU A 767 -13.95 4.37 -47.73
CA LEU A 767 -14.09 2.92 -47.75
C LEU A 767 -14.28 2.45 -49.19
N GLN A 768 -13.49 1.44 -49.55
CA GLN A 768 -13.50 0.82 -50.84
C GLN A 768 -13.74 -0.67 -50.74
N LEU A 769 -14.43 -1.24 -51.70
CA LEU A 769 -14.73 -2.65 -51.78
C LEU A 769 -14.19 -3.25 -53.06
N SER A 770 -13.77 -4.53 -52.97
CA SER A 770 -13.30 -5.27 -54.14
C SER A 770 -13.67 -6.74 -54.03
N ASP A 771 -13.86 -7.41 -55.16
CA ASP A 771 -14.04 -8.85 -55.23
C ASP A 771 -12.72 -9.59 -55.63
N ASP A 772 -11.78 -8.89 -56.26
CA ASP A 772 -10.51 -9.44 -56.80
C ASP A 772 -9.24 -8.88 -56.13
N GLY A 773 -9.37 -7.90 -55.22
CA GLY A 773 -8.24 -7.21 -54.54
C GLY A 773 -7.47 -6.28 -55.50
N ARG A 774 -7.98 -6.00 -56.68
CA ARG A 774 -7.33 -5.17 -57.72
C ARG A 774 -8.21 -4.03 -58.17
N THR A 775 -9.48 -4.30 -58.41
CA THR A 775 -10.48 -3.34 -58.86
C THR A 775 -11.30 -2.88 -57.66
N TRP A 776 -11.24 -1.58 -57.36
CA TRP A 776 -11.85 -0.98 -56.17
C TRP A 776 -13.00 -0.05 -56.53
N ARG A 777 -14.07 -0.09 -55.79
CA ARG A 777 -15.18 0.85 -55.85
C ARG A 777 -15.38 1.56 -54.52
N ASP A 778 -15.60 2.87 -54.56
CA ASP A 778 -15.88 3.66 -53.37
C ASP A 778 -17.32 3.37 -52.91
N VAL A 779 -17.52 3.17 -51.60
CA VAL A 779 -18.84 2.95 -50.99
C VAL A 779 -19.13 3.94 -49.88
N TYR A 780 -18.11 4.63 -49.40
CA TYR A 780 -18.20 5.68 -48.40
C TYR A 780 -17.01 6.63 -48.54
N GLU A 781 -17.25 7.92 -48.30
CA GLU A 781 -16.23 8.95 -48.25
C GLU A 781 -16.60 9.99 -47.22
N THR A 782 -15.62 10.45 -46.45
CA THR A 782 -15.75 11.58 -45.51
C THR A 782 -14.55 12.52 -45.65
N GLN A 783 -14.79 13.81 -45.42
CA GLN A 783 -13.79 14.89 -45.48
C GLN A 783 -13.51 15.50 -44.11
N ASP A 784 -14.29 15.12 -43.09
CA ASP A 784 -14.23 15.67 -41.71
C ASP A 784 -14.52 14.60 -40.68
N ALA A 785 -13.65 13.56 -40.62
CA ALA A 785 -13.73 12.51 -39.66
C ALA A 785 -13.09 12.96 -38.33
N GLN A 786 -13.72 12.57 -37.20
CA GLN A 786 -13.35 13.02 -35.87
C GLN A 786 -12.51 11.98 -35.10
N GLY A 787 -12.10 10.88 -35.72
CA GLY A 787 -11.40 9.79 -35.05
C GLY A 787 -12.30 8.98 -34.10
N GLY A 788 -11.68 8.24 -33.17
CA GLY A 788 -12.39 7.36 -32.23
C GLY A 788 -13.09 6.20 -32.92
N GLU A 789 -14.21 5.72 -32.36
CA GLU A 789 -15.01 4.69 -33.02
C GLU A 789 -15.98 5.33 -34.05
N GLN A 790 -15.85 4.89 -35.27
CA GLN A 790 -16.73 5.33 -36.37
C GLN A 790 -17.52 4.13 -36.90
N THR A 791 -18.80 4.08 -36.60
CA THR A 791 -19.73 3.12 -37.19
C THR A 791 -20.31 3.66 -38.49
N ILE A 792 -20.02 2.99 -39.59
CA ILE A 792 -20.40 3.40 -40.97
C ILE A 792 -21.47 2.44 -41.46
N PRO A 793 -22.76 2.83 -41.42
CA PRO A 793 -23.82 2.03 -41.99
C PRO A 793 -23.76 2.12 -43.53
N LEU A 794 -23.91 0.99 -44.19
CA LEU A 794 -23.93 0.87 -45.64
C LEU A 794 -25.22 0.22 -46.11
N PRO A 795 -25.72 0.54 -47.31
CA PRO A 795 -26.68 -0.33 -47.94
C PRO A 795 -26.09 -1.74 -48.04
N LEU A 796 -26.92 -2.77 -48.18
CA LEU A 796 -26.42 -4.15 -48.29
C LEU A 796 -25.34 -4.24 -49.37
N GLN A 797 -24.12 -4.51 -48.97
CA GLN A 797 -22.96 -4.73 -49.81
C GLN A 797 -22.66 -6.19 -49.96
N GLN A 798 -21.94 -6.54 -50.99
CA GLN A 798 -21.29 -7.85 -51.16
C GLN A 798 -19.88 -7.64 -51.71
N ALA A 799 -18.87 -8.12 -50.99
CA ALA A 799 -17.48 -8.04 -51.43
C ALA A 799 -16.63 -9.06 -50.69
N ARG A 800 -15.44 -9.35 -51.22
CA ARG A 800 -14.43 -10.13 -50.52
C ARG A 800 -13.45 -9.25 -49.77
N TYR A 801 -13.11 -8.09 -50.30
CA TYR A 801 -12.13 -7.18 -49.68
C TYR A 801 -12.79 -5.87 -49.27
N VAL A 802 -12.38 -5.39 -48.10
CA VAL A 802 -12.77 -4.08 -47.56
C VAL A 802 -11.50 -3.29 -47.30
N ARG A 803 -11.39 -2.07 -47.83
CA ARG A 803 -10.21 -1.22 -47.67
C ARG A 803 -10.61 0.14 -47.12
N MET A 804 -9.83 0.64 -46.17
CA MET A 804 -9.75 2.04 -45.82
C MET A 804 -8.60 2.67 -46.61
N LEU A 805 -8.90 3.73 -47.35
CA LEU A 805 -7.94 4.58 -48.06
C LEU A 805 -7.92 5.97 -47.43
N GLY A 806 -6.78 6.33 -46.83
CA GLY A 806 -6.55 7.67 -46.30
C GLY A 806 -6.40 8.70 -47.40
N LEU A 807 -6.97 9.88 -47.19
CA LEU A 807 -6.86 11.03 -48.09
C LEU A 807 -6.17 12.21 -47.42
N ARG A 808 -6.36 12.39 -46.12
CA ARG A 808 -5.76 13.45 -45.34
C ARG A 808 -5.68 13.02 -43.86
N ARG A 809 -4.50 13.14 -43.30
CA ARG A 809 -4.25 12.87 -41.87
C ARG A 809 -4.80 14.01 -41.01
N ALA A 810 -5.24 13.68 -39.79
CA ALA A 810 -5.65 14.65 -38.77
C ALA A 810 -4.45 15.19 -37.96
N THR A 811 -3.35 14.45 -37.91
CA THR A 811 -2.15 14.76 -37.13
C THR A 811 -0.89 14.75 -38.01
N GLN A 812 0.25 15.11 -37.43
CA GLN A 812 1.55 14.98 -38.11
C GLN A 812 2.03 13.51 -38.25
N TRP A 813 1.42 12.58 -37.49
CA TRP A 813 1.72 11.15 -37.52
C TRP A 813 1.04 10.46 -38.72
N GLY A 814 1.29 9.16 -38.88
CA GLY A 814 0.57 8.34 -39.88
C GLY A 814 -0.87 8.08 -39.48
N TYR A 815 -1.54 7.18 -40.21
CA TYR A 815 -2.84 6.66 -39.80
C TYR A 815 -2.64 5.55 -38.78
N SER A 816 -3.49 5.47 -37.75
CA SER A 816 -3.43 4.45 -36.75
C SER A 816 -4.82 3.92 -36.39
N LEU A 817 -5.01 2.61 -36.54
CA LEU A 817 -6.28 1.91 -36.32
C LEU A 817 -6.07 0.76 -35.32
N TYR A 818 -6.91 0.70 -34.31
CA TYR A 818 -7.01 -0.48 -33.44
C TYR A 818 -7.71 -1.62 -34.15
N GLU A 819 -8.90 -1.36 -34.72
CA GLU A 819 -9.73 -2.38 -35.37
C GLU A 819 -10.43 -1.86 -36.63
N MET A 820 -10.65 -2.77 -37.59
CA MET A 820 -11.63 -2.68 -38.65
C MET A 820 -12.56 -3.88 -38.55
N GLU A 821 -13.82 -3.61 -38.25
CA GLU A 821 -14.84 -4.65 -38.10
C GLU A 821 -15.85 -4.55 -39.25
N VAL A 822 -16.38 -5.68 -39.69
CA VAL A 822 -17.36 -5.79 -40.79
C VAL A 822 -18.55 -6.64 -40.33
N TYR A 823 -19.76 -6.06 -40.39
CA TYR A 823 -20.96 -6.72 -39.89
C TYR A 823 -22.09 -6.82 -40.90
N ARG A 824 -22.82 -7.91 -40.85
CA ARG A 824 -24.15 -8.01 -41.41
C ARG A 824 -25.17 -7.85 -40.28
N ARG A 825 -25.52 -6.59 -39.97
CA ARG A 825 -26.46 -6.31 -38.90
C ARG A 825 -27.90 -6.32 -39.42
N ASP A 826 -28.77 -7.06 -38.68
CA ASP A 826 -30.21 -6.83 -38.77
C ASP A 826 -30.53 -5.50 -38.05
N ALA A 827 -31.30 -4.63 -38.63
CA ALA A 827 -31.70 -3.34 -38.04
C ALA A 827 -32.44 -3.48 -36.69
N LYS A 828 -32.84 -4.69 -36.32
CA LYS A 828 -33.51 -5.02 -35.06
C LYS A 828 -32.60 -5.61 -33.97
N ALA A 829 -31.33 -5.91 -34.28
CA ALA A 829 -30.40 -6.41 -33.26
C ALA A 829 -30.08 -5.30 -32.25
N PRO A 830 -30.10 -5.58 -30.95
CA PRO A 830 -29.74 -4.56 -29.96
C PRO A 830 -28.27 -4.17 -30.14
N LYS A 831 -28.04 -2.88 -30.37
CA LYS A 831 -26.69 -2.30 -30.47
C LYS A 831 -26.12 -2.08 -29.05
N LEU A 832 -24.82 -2.20 -28.90
CA LEU A 832 -24.12 -1.74 -27.70
C LEU A 832 -24.36 -0.24 -27.52
N SER A 833 -24.73 0.19 -26.30
CA SER A 833 -24.73 1.61 -25.94
C SER A 833 -23.29 2.15 -25.91
N PRO A 834 -23.07 3.47 -26.10
CA PRO A 834 -21.73 4.07 -26.06
C PRO A 834 -20.94 3.67 -24.80
N VAL A 835 -21.61 3.61 -23.65
CA VAL A 835 -21.10 2.95 -22.45
C VAL A 835 -22.06 1.81 -22.09
N HIS A 836 -21.51 0.67 -21.71
CA HIS A 836 -22.25 -0.51 -21.28
C HIS A 836 -21.54 -1.18 -20.11
N PHE A 837 -22.26 -1.99 -19.36
CA PHE A 837 -21.78 -2.55 -18.11
C PHE A 837 -21.52 -4.04 -18.25
N ILE A 838 -20.42 -4.50 -17.63
CA ILE A 838 -20.06 -5.90 -17.53
C ILE A 838 -20.15 -6.29 -16.06
N ARG A 839 -20.95 -7.31 -15.74
CA ARG A 839 -21.04 -7.92 -14.42
C ARG A 839 -20.49 -9.33 -14.46
N LEU A 840 -19.54 -9.61 -13.60
CA LEU A 840 -18.99 -10.94 -13.39
C LEU A 840 -19.38 -11.44 -11.99
N GLU A 841 -19.68 -12.71 -11.89
CA GLU A 841 -19.99 -13.37 -10.62
C GLU A 841 -19.32 -14.74 -10.58
N LEU A 842 -18.73 -15.06 -9.44
CA LEU A 842 -18.19 -16.39 -9.14
C LEU A 842 -18.97 -16.94 -7.93
N THR A 843 -19.67 -18.05 -8.11
CA THR A 843 -20.46 -18.68 -7.03
C THR A 843 -19.96 -20.08 -6.75
N ASP A 844 -20.05 -20.52 -5.49
CA ASP A 844 -19.75 -21.90 -5.12
C ASP A 844 -20.85 -22.88 -5.58
N ARG A 845 -20.71 -24.16 -5.22
CA ARG A 845 -21.66 -25.23 -5.58
C ARG A 845 -23.05 -24.99 -5.00
N ASP A 846 -23.14 -24.27 -3.88
CA ASP A 846 -24.40 -24.00 -3.17
C ASP A 846 -25.04 -22.69 -3.64
N GLY A 847 -24.41 -22.02 -4.62
CA GLY A 847 -24.86 -20.73 -5.16
C GLY A 847 -24.49 -19.52 -4.29
N ARG A 848 -23.62 -19.69 -3.27
CA ARG A 848 -23.11 -18.60 -2.48
C ARG A 848 -22.11 -17.80 -3.31
N LEU A 849 -22.22 -16.48 -3.26
CA LEU A 849 -21.29 -15.57 -3.94
C LEU A 849 -19.90 -15.63 -3.30
N LEU A 850 -18.87 -15.93 -4.10
CA LEU A 850 -17.47 -15.95 -3.72
C LEU A 850 -16.78 -14.64 -4.13
N SER A 851 -17.10 -14.14 -5.32
CA SER A 851 -16.59 -12.86 -5.84
C SER A 851 -17.59 -12.30 -6.83
N ASP A 852 -17.77 -11.01 -6.86
CA ASP A 852 -18.46 -10.27 -7.90
C ASP A 852 -17.58 -9.13 -8.40
N ASN A 853 -17.75 -8.73 -9.65
CA ASN A 853 -17.03 -7.59 -10.19
C ASN A 853 -17.92 -6.85 -11.19
N PHE A 854 -17.74 -5.54 -11.25
CA PHE A 854 -18.53 -4.67 -12.10
C PHE A 854 -17.60 -3.70 -12.85
N TYR A 855 -17.79 -3.64 -14.17
CA TYR A 855 -17.02 -2.76 -15.04
C TYR A 855 -17.96 -1.93 -15.90
N TRP A 856 -17.46 -0.79 -16.34
CA TRP A 856 -18.04 0.00 -17.42
C TRP A 856 -17.07 0.04 -18.59
N ARG A 857 -17.56 -0.29 -19.76
CA ARG A 857 -16.79 -0.32 -21.00
C ARG A 857 -17.39 0.68 -21.96
N ALA A 858 -16.54 1.50 -22.58
CA ALA A 858 -16.95 2.40 -23.64
C ALA A 858 -16.65 1.78 -25.00
N THR A 859 -17.51 2.03 -25.99
CA THR A 859 -17.25 1.68 -27.39
C THR A 859 -16.13 2.52 -27.96
N ARG A 860 -16.04 3.80 -27.55
CA ARG A 860 -14.88 4.67 -27.77
C ARG A 860 -13.99 4.59 -26.54
N ARG A 861 -12.76 4.12 -26.73
CA ARG A 861 -11.81 3.89 -25.63
C ARG A 861 -11.65 5.13 -24.75
N GLY A 862 -11.86 4.96 -23.44
CA GLY A 862 -11.73 6.01 -22.43
C GLY A 862 -12.86 7.06 -22.40
N ASP A 863 -13.82 7.06 -23.34
CA ASP A 863 -14.92 8.02 -23.34
C ASP A 863 -16.12 7.48 -22.58
N TYR A 864 -16.19 7.82 -21.29
CA TYR A 864 -17.31 7.44 -20.43
C TYR A 864 -18.32 8.58 -20.24
N THR A 865 -18.26 9.63 -21.04
CA THR A 865 -19.13 10.82 -20.94
C THR A 865 -20.62 10.49 -21.02
N ALA A 866 -20.98 9.40 -21.70
CA ALA A 866 -22.36 8.91 -21.72
C ALA A 866 -22.93 8.56 -20.34
N LEU A 867 -22.10 8.29 -19.33
CA LEU A 867 -22.54 8.11 -17.93
C LEU A 867 -23.25 9.36 -17.38
N ASN A 868 -22.90 10.55 -17.87
CA ASN A 868 -23.53 11.81 -17.47
C ASN A 868 -24.97 11.94 -18.01
N THR A 869 -25.39 11.08 -18.94
CA THR A 869 -26.78 11.04 -19.45
C THR A 869 -27.70 10.13 -18.65
N LEU A 870 -27.15 9.38 -17.67
CA LEU A 870 -27.97 8.57 -16.77
C LEU A 870 -28.95 9.44 -16.00
N ALA A 871 -30.23 9.04 -15.99
CA ALA A 871 -31.23 9.74 -15.18
C ALA A 871 -30.90 9.58 -13.68
N PRO A 872 -31.26 10.57 -12.84
CA PRO A 872 -30.99 10.52 -11.43
C PRO A 872 -31.46 9.22 -10.76
N ALA A 873 -30.59 8.62 -9.96
CA ALA A 873 -30.88 7.43 -9.20
C ALA A 873 -31.78 7.74 -7.99
N LYS A 874 -32.61 6.78 -7.59
CA LYS A 874 -33.39 6.88 -6.36
C LYS A 874 -33.00 5.75 -5.40
N LEU A 875 -32.32 6.12 -4.33
CA LEU A 875 -31.82 5.19 -3.32
C LEU A 875 -32.69 5.22 -2.06
N GLN A 876 -32.97 4.05 -1.51
CA GLN A 876 -33.51 3.88 -0.18
C GLN A 876 -32.43 3.30 0.73
N VAL A 877 -32.18 3.98 1.86
CA VAL A 877 -31.18 3.58 2.86
C VAL A 877 -31.90 3.15 4.14
N ARG A 878 -31.52 2.00 4.67
CA ARG A 878 -31.91 1.52 5.99
C ARG A 878 -30.67 1.08 6.73
N SER A 879 -30.55 1.47 8.00
CA SER A 879 -29.37 1.14 8.78
C SER A 879 -29.75 0.76 10.21
N GLN A 880 -28.92 -0.10 10.80
CA GLN A 880 -29.07 -0.54 12.20
C GLN A 880 -27.68 -0.52 12.85
N LEU A 881 -27.59 0.03 14.05
CA LEU A 881 -26.39 0.04 14.87
C LEU A 881 -26.38 -1.15 15.82
N THR A 882 -25.26 -1.81 15.92
CA THR A 882 -24.96 -2.83 16.94
C THR A 882 -23.62 -2.50 17.60
N ALA A 883 -23.42 -2.94 18.85
CA ALA A 883 -22.18 -2.72 19.58
C ALA A 883 -21.75 -4.02 20.27
N ALA A 884 -20.46 -4.32 20.20
CA ALA A 884 -19.86 -5.46 20.91
C ALA A 884 -18.37 -5.23 21.13
N GLY A 885 -17.87 -5.50 22.34
CA GLY A 885 -16.43 -5.56 22.63
C GLY A 885 -15.62 -4.29 22.38
N GLY A 886 -16.22 -3.09 22.54
CA GLY A 886 -15.56 -1.81 22.24
C GLY A 886 -15.63 -1.37 20.76
N ARG A 887 -16.28 -2.18 19.90
CA ARG A 887 -16.54 -1.87 18.49
C ARG A 887 -18.03 -1.59 18.27
N LYS A 888 -18.34 -0.78 17.27
CA LYS A 888 -19.69 -0.56 16.75
C LYS A 888 -19.75 -0.92 15.28
N VAL A 889 -20.89 -1.46 14.87
CA VAL A 889 -21.16 -1.81 13.47
C VAL A 889 -22.48 -1.14 13.06
N ILE A 890 -22.42 -0.33 12.01
CA ILE A 890 -23.60 0.19 11.32
C ILE A 890 -23.86 -0.70 10.11
N ARG A 891 -24.81 -1.64 10.24
CA ARG A 891 -25.29 -2.45 9.14
C ARG A 891 -26.25 -1.64 8.29
N THR A 892 -25.91 -1.42 7.04
CA THR A 892 -26.64 -0.55 6.11
C THR A 892 -27.09 -1.34 4.89
N THR A 893 -28.37 -1.25 4.56
CA THR A 893 -28.91 -1.76 3.30
C THR A 893 -29.27 -0.58 2.40
N VAL A 894 -28.67 -0.55 1.22
CA VAL A 894 -28.97 0.43 0.16
C VAL A 894 -29.72 -0.28 -0.94
N ARG A 895 -30.88 0.25 -1.35
CA ARG A 895 -31.69 -0.30 -2.43
C ARG A 895 -31.95 0.74 -3.52
N ASN A 896 -31.79 0.36 -4.76
CA ASN A 896 -32.23 1.15 -5.90
C ASN A 896 -33.76 0.98 -6.10
N VAL A 897 -34.52 1.98 -5.72
CA VAL A 897 -35.99 2.03 -5.90
C VAL A 897 -36.40 2.82 -7.14
N GLY A 898 -35.42 3.37 -7.87
CA GLY A 898 -35.61 4.08 -9.14
C GLY A 898 -35.70 3.14 -10.33
N ARG A 899 -35.84 3.72 -11.52
CA ARG A 899 -35.84 2.98 -12.81
C ARG A 899 -34.46 2.99 -13.47
N SER A 900 -33.65 4.02 -13.17
CA SER A 900 -32.30 4.18 -13.69
C SER A 900 -31.33 3.30 -12.92
N VAL A 901 -30.22 2.92 -13.55
CA VAL A 901 -29.08 2.33 -12.86
C VAL A 901 -28.58 3.33 -11.79
N ALA A 902 -28.32 2.86 -10.59
CA ALA A 902 -27.61 3.64 -9.57
C ALA A 902 -26.12 3.30 -9.69
N PHE A 903 -25.38 4.12 -10.43
CA PHE A 903 -24.00 3.86 -10.79
C PHE A 903 -23.04 4.37 -9.72
N ALA A 904 -22.05 3.54 -9.38
CA ALA A 904 -20.96 3.86 -8.45
C ALA A 904 -21.47 4.51 -7.16
N VAL A 905 -22.32 3.80 -6.42
CA VAL A 905 -22.93 4.28 -5.17
C VAL A 905 -21.87 4.36 -4.08
N HIS A 906 -21.61 5.58 -3.60
CA HIS A 906 -20.77 5.86 -2.44
C HIS A 906 -21.64 5.95 -1.18
N VAL A 907 -21.25 5.25 -0.12
CA VAL A 907 -21.97 5.18 1.14
C VAL A 907 -21.05 5.60 2.28
N GLN A 908 -21.54 6.53 3.13
CA GLN A 908 -20.72 7.11 4.19
C GLN A 908 -21.54 7.32 5.47
N PRO A 909 -21.06 6.85 6.65
CA PRO A 909 -21.67 7.13 7.94
C PRO A 909 -21.19 8.46 8.52
N TYR A 910 -22.13 9.21 9.16
CA TYR A 910 -21.88 10.51 9.76
C TYR A 910 -22.41 10.56 11.21
N ARG A 911 -21.73 11.26 12.09
CA ARG A 911 -22.26 11.65 13.39
C ARG A 911 -23.33 12.74 13.20
N ARG A 912 -24.45 12.64 13.95
CA ARG A 912 -25.47 13.70 13.95
C ARG A 912 -25.10 14.89 14.83
N SER A 913 -24.17 14.70 15.77
CA SER A 913 -23.78 15.73 16.75
C SER A 913 -23.07 16.93 16.08
N ASP A 914 -22.22 16.66 15.09
CA ASP A 914 -21.37 17.65 14.43
C ASP A 914 -21.41 17.57 12.89
N GLY A 915 -22.10 16.58 12.34
CA GLY A 915 -22.18 16.36 10.90
C GLY A 915 -20.91 15.80 10.27
N GLU A 916 -19.90 15.42 11.07
CA GLU A 916 -18.65 14.85 10.61
C GLU A 916 -18.78 13.36 10.30
N ARG A 917 -17.95 12.88 9.40
CA ARG A 917 -17.83 11.45 9.06
C ARG A 917 -17.36 10.64 10.27
N ILE A 918 -17.83 9.41 10.37
CA ILE A 918 -17.32 8.45 11.34
C ILE A 918 -16.10 7.80 10.69
N LEU A 919 -14.90 8.25 11.02
CA LEU A 919 -13.63 7.77 10.50
C LEU A 919 -12.64 7.55 11.64
N PRO A 920 -11.75 6.54 11.55
CA PRO A 920 -11.70 5.50 10.52
C PRO A 920 -12.77 4.42 10.70
N TYR A 921 -13.10 3.75 9.60
CA TYR A 921 -13.91 2.54 9.60
C TYR A 921 -13.30 1.48 8.67
N VAL A 922 -13.71 0.24 8.84
CA VAL A 922 -13.57 -0.82 7.86
C VAL A 922 -14.95 -1.23 7.35
N ALA A 923 -15.06 -1.48 6.05
CA ALA A 923 -16.32 -1.93 5.45
C ALA A 923 -16.07 -2.97 4.36
N ASP A 924 -17.08 -3.77 4.09
CA ASP A 924 -16.98 -4.89 3.14
C ASP A 924 -17.09 -4.44 1.69
N ASP A 925 -17.76 -3.31 1.38
CA ASP A 925 -17.90 -2.79 0.02
C ASP A 925 -18.20 -1.28 -0.01
N ASN A 926 -17.94 -0.64 -1.17
CA ASN A 926 -18.35 0.73 -1.49
C ASN A 926 -18.17 0.98 -3.00
N TYR A 927 -18.68 2.11 -3.52
CA TYR A 927 -18.65 2.45 -4.95
C TYR A 927 -19.26 1.35 -5.86
N PHE A 928 -20.24 0.61 -5.37
CA PHE A 928 -20.93 -0.45 -6.10
C PHE A 928 -22.05 0.09 -6.99
N THR A 929 -22.47 -0.69 -7.97
CA THR A 929 -23.57 -0.33 -8.88
C THR A 929 -24.78 -1.22 -8.65
N LEU A 930 -25.98 -0.61 -8.59
CA LEU A 930 -27.24 -1.30 -8.42
C LEU A 930 -28.13 -1.10 -9.65
N LEU A 931 -28.53 -2.19 -10.28
CA LEU A 931 -29.58 -2.19 -11.28
C LEU A 931 -30.94 -1.93 -10.60
N GLN A 932 -31.99 -1.72 -11.42
CA GLN A 932 -33.35 -1.49 -10.91
C GLN A 932 -33.81 -2.59 -9.94
N GLY A 933 -34.19 -2.20 -8.72
CA GLY A 933 -34.74 -3.11 -7.69
C GLY A 933 -33.69 -3.85 -6.87
N GLU A 934 -32.41 -3.79 -7.24
CA GLU A 934 -31.33 -4.43 -6.49
C GLU A 934 -31.03 -3.71 -5.17
N SER A 935 -30.43 -4.45 -4.25
CA SER A 935 -29.97 -3.94 -2.96
C SER A 935 -28.61 -4.51 -2.61
N ARG A 936 -27.81 -3.72 -1.85
CA ARG A 936 -26.54 -4.13 -1.28
C ARG A 936 -26.57 -3.87 0.23
N GLN A 937 -26.05 -4.81 1.01
CA GLN A 937 -25.81 -4.63 2.43
C GLN A 937 -24.34 -4.36 2.65
N ILE A 938 -24.03 -3.41 3.54
CA ILE A 938 -22.67 -3.02 3.91
C ILE A 938 -22.64 -2.89 5.42
N ASP A 939 -21.59 -3.44 6.03
CA ASP A 939 -21.31 -3.31 7.45
C ASP A 939 -20.13 -2.33 7.66
N PHE A 940 -20.37 -1.20 8.32
CA PHE A 940 -19.33 -0.24 8.72
C PHE A 940 -18.94 -0.54 10.17
N GLU A 941 -17.74 -1.03 10.36
CA GLU A 941 -17.19 -1.32 11.69
C GLU A 941 -16.14 -0.29 12.09
N PHE A 942 -16.26 0.25 13.30
CA PHE A 942 -15.39 1.30 13.83
C PHE A 942 -15.29 1.25 15.37
N ASP A 943 -14.33 1.97 15.94
CA ASP A 943 -14.17 2.09 17.39
C ASP A 943 -15.37 2.81 18.02
N ALA A 944 -15.88 2.27 19.12
CA ALA A 944 -17.09 2.78 19.76
C ALA A 944 -16.96 4.24 20.26
N SER A 945 -15.75 4.71 20.54
CA SER A 945 -15.46 6.08 20.94
C SER A 945 -15.76 7.12 19.86
N LEU A 946 -15.74 6.72 18.59
CA LEU A 946 -16.02 7.59 17.45
C LEU A 946 -17.51 7.98 17.34
N LEU A 947 -18.39 7.26 18.04
CA LEU A 947 -19.83 7.54 18.08
C LEU A 947 -20.37 7.37 19.52
N PRO A 948 -20.06 8.28 20.46
CA PRO A 948 -20.37 8.09 21.88
C PRO A 948 -21.86 8.18 22.20
N ASP A 949 -22.64 8.89 21.39
CA ASP A 949 -24.07 9.16 21.64
C ASP A 949 -25.03 8.29 20.81
N ASP A 950 -24.52 7.32 20.03
CA ASP A 950 -25.27 6.43 19.13
C ASP A 950 -26.13 7.14 18.07
N ARG A 951 -25.94 8.44 17.88
CA ARG A 951 -26.71 9.26 16.92
C ARG A 951 -25.94 9.43 15.63
N TYR A 952 -26.38 8.74 14.60
CA TYR A 952 -25.76 8.73 13.30
C TYR A 952 -26.77 8.93 12.16
N THR A 953 -26.27 9.17 10.99
CA THR A 953 -26.97 9.08 9.71
C THR A 953 -26.06 8.41 8.69
N VAL A 954 -26.64 7.71 7.73
CA VAL A 954 -25.90 7.16 6.59
C VAL A 954 -26.40 7.85 5.33
N ARG A 955 -25.47 8.40 4.56
CA ARG A 955 -25.74 8.93 3.22
C ARG A 955 -25.29 7.93 2.18
N ALA A 956 -26.09 7.76 1.15
CA ALA A 956 -25.73 6.97 -0.03
C ALA A 956 -26.02 7.82 -1.26
N GLU A 957 -25.02 8.03 -2.07
CA GLU A 957 -25.07 8.86 -3.28
C GLU A 957 -24.57 8.07 -4.47
N ALA A 958 -25.36 7.99 -5.53
CA ALA A 958 -24.90 7.46 -6.80
C ALA A 958 -24.15 8.55 -7.59
N TYR A 959 -23.31 8.16 -8.53
CA TYR A 959 -22.67 9.09 -9.45
C TYR A 959 -23.72 9.94 -10.21
N ASN A 960 -24.81 9.33 -10.65
CA ASN A 960 -25.97 9.97 -11.30
C ASN A 960 -26.98 10.42 -10.25
N ARG A 961 -26.65 11.44 -9.47
CA ARG A 961 -27.48 12.05 -8.45
C ARG A 961 -28.46 13.11 -9.00
#